data_165cb68650b6f6208aa81a54a6bd92ec
#
_entry.id   165cb68650b6f6208aa81a54a6bd92ec
#
_cell.length_a   1.000
_cell.length_b   1.000
_cell.length_c   1.000
_cell.angle_alpha   90.00
_cell.angle_beta   90.00
_cell.angle_gamma   90.00
#
_symmetry.space_group_name_H-M   'P 1'
#
loop_
_entity.id
_entity.type
_entity.pdbx_description
1 polymer ?
#
loop_
_entity_poly.entity_id
_entity_poly.type
_entity_poly.pdbx_seq_one_letter_code
_entity_poly.pdbx_strand_id
1 'polypeptide(L)'
;SSYYTRPDLVQSLIRTTLEPVIKERMAKCQTTEEKIRSLLSMKVCDAASGSGHIILAMARTLAWYICTLRTGEDNPASLDYREALREVIQKCIYAVDYNPDAVELCKVVLWIEGYCAGKPLSFLDHHIRCGNSVVGVTNLDVLLDGVPKEAFTADKKETKKRIIELNKQALKDVDLVRSGKSIGLSVTLFSQDIAIQNIDSEQIGLAGKVREINAMPEDTLSQELAKQSQWEELMASPRVECLRRACNIYTYSFYKQFHATDLTSVFDSETETFTPFNIPYTRTVYNALQEIKYLDYTAEEMEGLQVLPDSFKQEVNEVAQTYRFFHWCVEFPEVFADGGGFDVMCGNPPWDKIKVEDKKWFERNSRIDIVNAGTTAQRKQAIANLPITNPELYEAYLLALAKAEAMSRYVRFSDRFPMTATGDIDLYPLFAEHCYNCTREAWGLVLPTGIAVNDSNKAFFSKLIDENRLISLYDFENKEGLFDIHRMFKFCLLTVGQKQDKPREVSGGFYLTRLDHLLDPTRIYKLKTTDFKLLNPNTQTCPVFRTSRDAMLTTKIYRRCTVLINDITEKNPWNVKFARMFDMSNDSYLFRTYSQLINEGAELKGNRFLLNNQIYVPLYEGKMIWLYNHHYADWPTEGERPNTVPTPTLEQLANPYDTPMPWYWVPQEEVDNRLIKTDKDGNIIWEWPHKWFIGYRCIARSVDLRTFILSPIPDACGVGHSATLLFVERGTMPGALLLGMMSSLVFDYAIRQKVGGINMSTFFVKQFPVLTPEQITSSGYERGIVERVTRLCWFNHDLDGWMEELREECPAEYDLPEEPVIWDEGQRAVWQAELDAIFAHLYGLTTEDLRYILDPEDVCGKGCINETFRVLKERELR
;
A
#
# COMPACT_ATOMS: atom_id res chain seq x y z
N SER A 1 -0.75 16.51 -10.03
CA SER A 1 -2.16 16.77 -10.37
C SER A 1 -2.93 17.01 -9.07
N SER A 2 -3.36 18.24 -8.83
CA SER A 2 -4.26 18.55 -7.72
C SER A 2 -5.69 18.30 -8.19
N TYR A 3 -6.38 17.35 -7.57
CA TYR A 3 -7.80 17.14 -7.79
C TYR A 3 -8.57 17.98 -6.78
N TYR A 4 -9.53 18.79 -7.26
CA TYR A 4 -10.43 19.50 -6.38
C TYR A 4 -11.32 18.52 -5.60
N THR A 5 -11.28 18.60 -4.28
CA THR A 5 -12.08 17.74 -3.40
C THR A 5 -13.43 18.39 -3.17
N ARG A 6 -14.52 17.72 -3.49
CA ARG A 6 -15.88 18.25 -3.30
C ARG A 6 -16.14 18.61 -1.83
N PRO A 7 -16.87 19.70 -1.56
CA PRO A 7 -17.16 20.17 -0.20
C PRO A 7 -17.83 19.12 0.70
N ASP A 8 -18.69 18.30 0.14
CA ASP A 8 -19.40 17.24 0.85
C ASP A 8 -18.46 16.10 1.31
N LEU A 9 -17.44 15.75 0.51
CA LEU A 9 -16.36 14.83 0.90
C LEU A 9 -15.51 15.42 2.04
N VAL A 10 -15.16 16.71 1.92
CA VAL A 10 -14.39 17.42 2.95
C VAL A 10 -15.15 17.44 4.27
N GLN A 11 -16.45 17.76 4.26
CA GLN A 11 -17.28 17.75 5.46
C GLN A 11 -17.37 16.36 6.09
N SER A 12 -17.47 15.31 5.27
CA SER A 12 -17.49 13.94 5.76
C SER A 12 -16.17 13.56 6.44
N LEU A 13 -15.04 14.00 5.90
CA LEU A 13 -13.71 13.80 6.50
C LEU A 13 -13.57 14.55 7.83
N ILE A 14 -14.00 15.81 7.90
CA ILE A 14 -13.95 16.65 9.10
C ILE A 14 -14.81 16.06 10.23
N ARG A 15 -16.00 15.54 9.92
CA ARG A 15 -16.89 14.90 10.90
C ARG A 15 -16.26 13.68 11.58
N THR A 16 -15.42 12.95 10.88
CA THR A 16 -14.77 11.76 11.44
C THR A 16 -13.42 12.06 12.07
N THR A 17 -12.78 13.19 11.72
CA THR A 17 -11.42 13.53 12.15
C THR A 17 -11.39 14.69 13.15
N LEU A 18 -11.78 15.88 12.74
CA LEU A 18 -11.64 17.11 13.54
C LEU A 18 -12.71 17.25 14.61
N GLU A 19 -13.99 17.03 14.27
CA GLU A 19 -15.09 17.22 15.23
C GLU A 19 -14.99 16.32 16.47
N PRO A 20 -14.60 15.03 16.39
CA PRO A 20 -14.43 14.20 17.58
C PRO A 20 -13.36 14.76 18.52
N VAL A 21 -12.24 15.27 17.96
CA VAL A 21 -11.16 15.90 18.74
C VAL A 21 -11.63 17.17 19.44
N ILE A 22 -12.37 18.03 18.74
CA ILE A 22 -12.99 19.23 19.33
C ILE A 22 -13.88 18.85 20.51
N LYS A 23 -14.78 17.89 20.32
CA LYS A 23 -15.71 17.42 21.35
C LYS A 23 -14.99 16.83 22.55
N GLU A 24 -13.97 16.03 22.32
CA GLU A 24 -13.14 15.42 23.37
C GLU A 24 -12.38 16.47 24.18
N ARG A 25 -11.79 17.48 23.53
CA ARG A 25 -11.12 18.59 24.18
C ARG A 25 -12.08 19.42 25.04
N MET A 26 -13.24 19.76 24.49
CA MET A 26 -14.27 20.47 25.23
C MET A 26 -14.80 19.71 26.46
N ALA A 27 -14.90 18.39 26.35
CA ALA A 27 -15.35 17.53 27.46
C ALA A 27 -14.35 17.48 28.62
N LYS A 28 -13.08 17.75 28.37
CA LYS A 28 -12.02 17.82 29.41
C LYS A 28 -11.99 19.16 30.14
N CYS A 29 -12.68 20.19 29.65
CA CYS A 29 -12.71 21.54 30.19
C CYS A 29 -13.99 21.78 30.98
N GLN A 30 -13.90 22.52 32.08
CA GLN A 30 -15.03 22.80 32.96
C GLN A 30 -15.73 24.12 32.62
N THR A 31 -14.98 25.16 32.26
CA THR A 31 -15.56 26.48 31.92
C THR A 31 -15.56 26.75 30.41
N THR A 32 -16.37 27.70 30.02
CA THR A 32 -16.45 28.15 28.61
C THR A 32 -15.13 28.78 28.16
N GLU A 33 -14.48 29.54 29.01
CA GLU A 33 -13.17 30.16 28.74
C GLU A 33 -12.08 29.10 28.54
N GLU A 34 -12.07 28.04 29.37
CA GLU A 34 -11.16 26.90 29.18
C GLU A 34 -11.38 26.19 27.87
N LYS A 35 -12.66 25.95 27.48
CA LYS A 35 -12.99 25.35 26.19
C LYS A 35 -12.48 26.19 25.02
N ILE A 36 -12.76 27.49 25.03
CA ILE A 36 -12.32 28.42 23.98
C ILE A 36 -10.78 28.43 23.89
N ARG A 37 -10.08 28.54 25.04
CA ARG A 37 -8.61 28.53 25.10
C ARG A 37 -8.06 27.21 24.56
N SER A 38 -8.64 26.07 24.92
CA SER A 38 -8.26 24.75 24.45
C SER A 38 -8.42 24.62 22.94
N LEU A 39 -9.50 25.14 22.36
CA LEU A 39 -9.73 25.12 20.92
C LEU A 39 -8.76 26.05 20.16
N LEU A 40 -8.51 27.28 20.70
CA LEU A 40 -7.58 28.23 20.10
C LEU A 40 -6.10 27.82 20.23
N SER A 41 -5.79 26.85 21.07
CA SER A 41 -4.45 26.26 21.16
C SER A 41 -4.20 25.13 20.16
N MET A 42 -5.25 24.67 19.46
CA MET A 42 -5.13 23.58 18.48
C MET A 42 -4.26 24.01 17.28
N LYS A 43 -3.45 23.08 16.83
CA LYS A 43 -2.62 23.21 15.62
C LYS A 43 -3.10 22.22 14.57
N VAL A 44 -3.67 22.77 13.53
CA VAL A 44 -4.38 22.02 12.48
C VAL A 44 -3.66 22.24 11.16
N CYS A 45 -3.31 21.16 10.45
CA CYS A 45 -2.48 21.26 9.26
C CYS A 45 -3.05 20.48 8.07
N ASP A 46 -2.81 21.03 6.86
CA ASP A 46 -2.89 20.32 5.59
C ASP A 46 -1.51 20.33 4.92
N ALA A 47 -0.91 19.14 4.77
CA ALA A 47 0.44 18.98 4.23
C ALA A 47 0.51 19.03 2.69
N ALA A 48 -0.62 19.14 2.00
CA ALA A 48 -0.73 19.28 0.53
C ALA A 48 -1.96 20.15 0.20
N SER A 49 -1.94 21.37 0.74
CA SER A 49 -3.13 22.21 0.87
C SER A 49 -3.75 22.69 -0.46
N GLY A 50 -2.98 22.67 -1.56
CA GLY A 50 -3.44 23.28 -2.79
C GLY A 50 -3.86 24.74 -2.57
N SER A 51 -5.04 25.10 -3.05
CA SER A 51 -5.65 26.42 -2.84
C SER A 51 -6.28 26.62 -1.44
N GLY A 52 -6.07 25.74 -0.48
CA GLY A 52 -6.52 25.89 0.91
C GLY A 52 -7.96 25.46 1.17
N HIS A 53 -8.59 24.72 0.29
CA HIS A 53 -10.00 24.37 0.41
C HIS A 53 -10.32 23.52 1.67
N ILE A 54 -9.53 22.50 1.95
CA ILE A 54 -9.71 21.62 3.11
C ILE A 54 -9.37 22.36 4.40
N ILE A 55 -8.25 23.08 4.42
CA ILE A 55 -7.83 23.82 5.61
C ILE A 55 -8.82 24.93 5.98
N LEU A 56 -9.42 25.62 4.99
CA LEU A 56 -10.47 26.59 5.22
C LEU A 56 -11.71 25.95 5.83
N ALA A 57 -12.12 24.77 5.36
CA ALA A 57 -13.25 24.05 5.94
C ALA A 57 -13.01 23.65 7.40
N MET A 58 -11.76 23.26 7.75
CA MET A 58 -11.36 23.01 9.13
C MET A 58 -11.40 24.30 9.98
N ALA A 59 -10.90 25.42 9.43
CA ALA A 59 -10.96 26.72 10.09
C ALA A 59 -12.40 27.16 10.37
N ARG A 60 -13.28 27.01 9.40
CA ARG A 60 -14.72 27.32 9.55
C ARG A 60 -15.39 26.47 10.63
N THR A 61 -15.02 25.18 10.70
CA THR A 61 -15.55 24.27 11.73
C THR A 61 -15.12 24.72 13.14
N LEU A 62 -13.82 24.97 13.36
CA LEU A 62 -13.30 25.46 14.62
C LEU A 62 -13.93 26.81 15.01
N ALA A 63 -14.02 27.75 14.07
CA ALA A 63 -14.60 29.06 14.27
C ALA A 63 -16.07 28.98 14.69
N TRP A 64 -16.84 28.06 14.09
CA TRP A 64 -18.23 27.84 14.48
C TRP A 64 -18.33 27.38 15.94
N TYR A 65 -17.53 26.40 16.36
CA TYR A 65 -17.53 25.94 17.76
C TYR A 65 -17.13 27.05 18.74
N ILE A 66 -16.11 27.85 18.42
CA ILE A 66 -15.66 28.95 19.27
C ILE A 66 -16.70 30.06 19.35
N CYS A 67 -17.28 30.41 18.21
CA CYS A 67 -18.34 31.44 18.16
C CYS A 67 -19.59 31.03 18.94
N THR A 68 -20.04 29.80 18.78
CA THR A 68 -21.17 29.23 19.55
C THR A 68 -20.89 29.24 21.06
N LEU A 69 -19.67 28.93 21.47
CA LEU A 69 -19.25 28.99 22.88
C LEU A 69 -19.24 30.44 23.43
N ARG A 70 -18.91 31.43 22.61
CA ARG A 70 -18.88 32.84 22.99
C ARG A 70 -20.25 33.46 23.11
N THR A 71 -21.11 33.19 22.14
CA THR A 71 -22.42 33.80 22.02
C THR A 71 -23.52 33.02 22.76
N GLY A 72 -23.35 31.72 22.93
CA GLY A 72 -24.41 30.80 23.40
C GLY A 72 -25.49 30.53 22.39
N GLU A 73 -25.29 30.92 21.10
CA GLU A 73 -26.28 30.81 20.02
C GLU A 73 -25.81 29.77 18.98
N ASP A 74 -26.70 28.88 18.54
CA ASP A 74 -26.39 27.89 17.48
C ASP A 74 -26.18 28.53 16.10
N ASN A 75 -26.78 29.72 15.87
CA ASN A 75 -26.62 30.53 14.67
C ASN A 75 -26.12 31.94 15.02
N PRO A 76 -24.84 32.09 15.31
CA PRO A 76 -24.27 33.36 15.75
C PRO A 76 -24.32 34.41 14.63
N ALA A 77 -24.30 35.69 15.03
CA ALA A 77 -24.25 36.80 14.08
C ALA A 77 -23.02 36.75 13.19
N SER A 78 -23.16 37.22 11.94
CA SER A 78 -22.10 37.14 10.90
C SER A 78 -20.79 37.85 11.33
N LEU A 79 -20.86 38.89 12.14
CA LEU A 79 -19.68 39.62 12.62
C LEU A 79 -18.92 38.79 13.66
N ASP A 80 -19.58 38.23 14.65
CA ASP A 80 -18.97 37.42 15.72
C ASP A 80 -18.33 36.18 15.12
N TYR A 81 -18.95 35.55 14.11
CA TYR A 81 -18.39 34.42 13.41
C TYR A 81 -17.12 34.80 12.63
N ARG A 82 -17.10 35.94 11.94
CA ARG A 82 -15.91 36.40 11.19
C ARG A 82 -14.74 36.71 12.10
N GLU A 83 -14.99 37.31 13.27
CA GLU A 83 -13.94 37.54 14.27
C GLU A 83 -13.38 36.24 14.80
N ALA A 84 -14.23 35.25 15.11
CA ALA A 84 -13.79 33.92 15.51
C ALA A 84 -12.98 33.21 14.39
N LEU A 85 -13.44 33.31 13.14
CA LEU A 85 -12.75 32.72 12.00
C LEU A 85 -11.38 33.35 11.76
N ARG A 86 -11.29 34.69 11.85
CA ARG A 86 -10.02 35.38 11.77
C ARG A 86 -9.04 34.90 12.84
N GLU A 87 -9.50 34.80 14.08
CA GLU A 87 -8.66 34.36 15.19
C GLU A 87 -8.17 32.92 15.03
N VAL A 88 -9.03 32.04 14.54
CA VAL A 88 -8.68 30.64 14.21
C VAL A 88 -7.64 30.58 13.10
N ILE A 89 -7.81 31.38 12.03
CA ILE A 89 -6.84 31.45 10.92
C ILE A 89 -5.47 31.91 11.43
N GLN A 90 -5.44 32.92 12.31
CA GLN A 90 -4.17 33.43 12.86
C GLN A 90 -3.45 32.46 13.80
N LYS A 91 -4.17 31.65 14.59
CA LYS A 91 -3.62 30.86 15.69
C LYS A 91 -3.53 29.37 15.46
N CYS A 92 -4.46 28.81 14.69
CA CYS A 92 -4.66 27.37 14.63
C CYS A 92 -4.26 26.73 13.29
N ILE A 93 -4.23 27.51 12.20
CA ILE A 93 -4.20 26.99 10.83
C ILE A 93 -2.77 26.97 10.27
N TYR A 94 -2.34 25.81 9.78
CA TYR A 94 -1.06 25.57 9.13
C TYR A 94 -1.28 24.88 7.79
N ALA A 95 -0.50 25.24 6.79
CA ALA A 95 -0.59 24.60 5.48
C ALA A 95 0.77 24.57 4.77
N VAL A 96 1.01 23.50 4.02
CA VAL A 96 2.19 23.34 3.18
C VAL A 96 1.76 22.89 1.80
N ASP A 97 2.29 23.50 0.75
CA ASP A 97 2.15 23.00 -0.62
C ASP A 97 3.46 23.12 -1.40
N TYR A 98 3.63 22.22 -2.35
CA TYR A 98 4.80 22.24 -3.25
C TYR A 98 4.74 23.40 -4.26
N ASN A 99 3.52 23.81 -4.68
CA ASN A 99 3.33 24.86 -5.69
C ASN A 99 3.22 26.24 -5.01
N PRO A 100 4.12 27.20 -5.30
CA PRO A 100 4.07 28.54 -4.73
C PRO A 100 2.78 29.29 -5.08
N ASP A 101 2.26 29.13 -6.31
CA ASP A 101 1.01 29.80 -6.73
C ASP A 101 -0.19 29.29 -5.91
N ALA A 102 -0.17 27.98 -5.57
CA ALA A 102 -1.21 27.39 -4.71
C ALA A 102 -1.13 27.93 -3.27
N VAL A 103 0.09 28.12 -2.75
CA VAL A 103 0.32 28.71 -1.43
C VAL A 103 -0.21 30.15 -1.38
N GLU A 104 0.12 30.98 -2.38
CA GLU A 104 -0.39 32.35 -2.45
C GLU A 104 -1.91 32.37 -2.59
N LEU A 105 -2.48 31.50 -3.42
CA LEU A 105 -3.93 31.39 -3.52
C LEU A 105 -4.58 30.94 -2.19
N CYS A 106 -3.95 30.04 -1.46
CA CYS A 106 -4.40 29.62 -0.13
C CYS A 106 -4.45 30.82 0.85
N LYS A 107 -3.41 31.65 0.89
CA LYS A 107 -3.39 32.88 1.70
C LYS A 107 -4.51 33.84 1.31
N VAL A 108 -4.70 34.07 0.00
CA VAL A 108 -5.78 34.94 -0.51
C VAL A 108 -7.16 34.43 -0.07
N VAL A 109 -7.40 33.13 -0.20
CA VAL A 109 -8.66 32.51 0.23
C VAL A 109 -8.89 32.68 1.74
N LEU A 110 -7.87 32.46 2.57
CA LEU A 110 -7.96 32.67 4.01
C LEU A 110 -8.16 34.15 4.38
N TRP A 111 -7.53 35.09 3.66
CA TRP A 111 -7.72 36.52 3.88
C TRP A 111 -9.16 36.99 3.56
N ILE A 112 -9.71 36.52 2.43
CA ILE A 112 -11.10 36.87 2.03
C ILE A 112 -12.09 36.38 3.11
N GLU A 113 -11.92 35.16 3.56
CA GLU A 113 -12.81 34.53 4.55
C GLU A 113 -12.66 35.12 5.96
N GLY A 114 -11.43 35.41 6.37
CA GLY A 114 -11.11 36.03 7.67
C GLY A 114 -11.19 37.56 7.69
N TYR A 115 -11.71 38.17 6.61
CA TYR A 115 -11.79 39.63 6.53
C TYR A 115 -12.73 40.20 7.60
N CYS A 116 -12.20 41.15 8.40
CA CYS A 116 -12.94 41.92 9.38
C CYS A 116 -12.76 43.42 9.08
N ALA A 117 -13.87 44.17 8.96
CA ALA A 117 -13.83 45.58 8.66
C ALA A 117 -13.05 46.36 9.75
N GLY A 118 -12.15 47.23 9.33
CA GLY A 118 -11.31 48.02 10.24
C GLY A 118 -10.05 47.32 10.77
N LYS A 119 -9.81 46.05 10.44
CA LYS A 119 -8.56 45.34 10.77
C LYS A 119 -7.73 45.09 9.51
N PRO A 120 -6.39 45.05 9.58
CA PRO A 120 -5.53 44.71 8.46
C PRO A 120 -5.69 43.25 8.06
N LEU A 121 -5.16 42.82 6.93
CA LEU A 121 -5.03 41.41 6.58
C LEU A 121 -4.10 40.72 7.60
N SER A 122 -4.40 39.47 7.94
CA SER A 122 -3.56 38.72 8.89
C SER A 122 -2.22 38.34 8.27
N PHE A 123 -1.15 38.36 9.05
CA PHE A 123 0.15 37.83 8.65
C PHE A 123 0.08 36.30 8.63
N LEU A 124 0.27 35.66 7.45
CA LEU A 124 0.10 34.21 7.28
C LEU A 124 1.38 33.47 6.87
N ASP A 125 2.45 34.17 6.52
CA ASP A 125 3.68 33.58 5.97
C ASP A 125 4.40 32.66 6.97
N HIS A 126 4.16 32.79 8.26
CA HIS A 126 4.71 31.93 9.29
C HIS A 126 3.98 30.58 9.39
N HIS A 127 2.75 30.46 8.94
CA HIS A 127 1.93 29.25 9.00
C HIS A 127 1.62 28.61 7.63
N ILE A 128 1.59 29.41 6.56
CA ILE A 128 1.26 28.93 5.20
C ILE A 128 2.53 28.96 4.37
N ARG A 129 3.12 27.80 4.13
CA ARG A 129 4.50 27.66 3.63
C ARG A 129 4.58 26.91 2.31
N CYS A 130 5.58 27.29 1.50
CA CYS A 130 5.90 26.59 0.25
C CYS A 130 7.04 25.60 0.48
N GLY A 131 6.82 24.30 0.13
CA GLY A 131 7.86 23.28 0.28
C GLY A 131 7.40 21.88 -0.09
N ASN A 132 8.37 20.98 -0.17
CA ASN A 132 8.10 19.56 -0.42
C ASN A 132 7.88 18.82 0.89
N SER A 133 6.63 18.58 1.23
CA SER A 133 6.21 17.95 2.50
C SER A 133 6.87 16.59 2.79
N VAL A 134 7.27 15.86 1.75
CA VAL A 134 7.88 14.52 1.90
C VAL A 134 9.41 14.52 1.74
N VAL A 135 10.03 15.69 1.47
CA VAL A 135 11.49 15.81 1.36
C VAL A 135 12.01 16.88 2.32
N GLY A 136 12.74 16.44 3.31
CA GLY A 136 13.33 17.27 4.36
C GLY A 136 13.17 16.66 5.74
N VAL A 137 13.79 17.25 6.73
CA VAL A 137 13.92 16.70 8.08
C VAL A 137 12.68 17.03 8.93
N THR A 138 12.17 16.05 9.65
CA THR A 138 11.05 16.22 10.62
C THR A 138 11.54 16.23 12.06
N ASN A 139 12.67 15.55 12.36
CA ASN A 139 13.31 15.48 13.66
C ASN A 139 14.81 15.71 13.47
N LEU A 140 15.40 16.60 14.25
CA LEU A 140 16.83 16.94 14.18
C LEU A 140 17.76 15.80 14.61
N ASP A 141 17.28 14.81 15.35
CA ASP A 141 18.08 13.65 15.77
C ASP A 141 18.71 12.92 14.59
N VAL A 142 18.04 12.89 13.43
CA VAL A 142 18.58 12.27 12.21
C VAL A 142 19.90 12.87 11.75
N LEU A 143 20.15 14.15 12.07
CA LEU A 143 21.43 14.78 11.76
C LEU A 143 22.56 14.22 12.61
N LEU A 144 22.24 13.80 13.85
CA LEU A 144 23.17 13.19 14.79
C LEU A 144 23.49 11.73 14.45
N ASP A 145 22.60 11.04 13.76
CA ASP A 145 22.82 9.66 13.27
C ASP A 145 23.67 9.64 12.00
N GLY A 146 23.78 10.81 11.33
CA GLY A 146 24.59 11.01 10.14
C GLY A 146 23.97 10.46 8.85
N VAL A 147 24.69 10.61 7.76
CA VAL A 147 24.19 10.23 6.42
C VAL A 147 24.38 8.72 6.19
N PRO A 148 23.33 7.97 5.82
CA PRO A 148 23.45 6.55 5.51
C PRO A 148 24.22 6.32 4.19
N LYS A 149 24.93 5.20 4.08
CA LYS A 149 25.72 4.86 2.89
C LYS A 149 24.93 4.71 1.61
N GLU A 150 23.64 4.40 1.73
CA GLU A 150 22.69 4.27 0.63
C GLU A 150 22.31 5.62 -0.02
N ALA A 151 22.57 6.73 0.67
CA ALA A 151 22.39 8.08 0.12
C ALA A 151 23.29 8.34 -1.09
N PHE A 152 24.51 7.76 -1.10
CA PHE A 152 25.52 8.12 -2.08
C PHE A 152 25.34 7.42 -3.42
N THR A 153 25.42 8.20 -4.49
CA THR A 153 25.50 7.70 -5.87
C THR A 153 26.65 8.40 -6.59
N ALA A 154 27.32 7.72 -7.49
CA ALA A 154 28.46 8.24 -8.23
C ALA A 154 28.49 7.69 -9.65
N ASP A 155 29.21 8.41 -10.53
CA ASP A 155 29.45 8.04 -11.93
C ASP A 155 30.25 6.72 -12.05
N LYS A 156 31.17 6.47 -11.09
CA LYS A 156 32.04 5.28 -11.04
C LYS A 156 31.96 4.55 -9.71
N LYS A 157 32.14 3.24 -9.75
CA LYS A 157 32.12 2.38 -8.54
C LYS A 157 33.22 2.77 -7.55
N GLU A 158 34.39 3.13 -8.02
CA GLU A 158 35.53 3.56 -7.22
C GLU A 158 35.24 4.84 -6.47
N THR A 159 34.63 5.84 -7.14
CA THR A 159 34.16 7.10 -6.55
C THR A 159 33.14 6.81 -5.45
N LYS A 160 32.15 5.95 -5.74
CA LYS A 160 31.14 5.54 -4.75
C LYS A 160 31.77 4.86 -3.52
N LYS A 161 32.71 3.95 -3.74
CA LYS A 161 33.40 3.27 -2.64
C LYS A 161 34.15 4.25 -1.75
N ARG A 162 34.86 5.21 -2.35
CA ARG A 162 35.64 6.21 -1.63
C ARG A 162 34.78 7.14 -0.79
N ILE A 163 33.66 7.64 -1.29
CA ILE A 163 32.76 8.50 -0.49
C ILE A 163 32.13 7.71 0.67
N ILE A 164 31.80 6.43 0.47
CA ILE A 164 31.30 5.57 1.55
C ILE A 164 32.36 5.37 2.62
N GLU A 165 33.62 5.20 2.25
CA GLU A 165 34.72 5.07 3.20
C GLU A 165 34.96 6.35 4.00
N LEU A 166 34.95 7.52 3.34
CA LEU A 166 35.03 8.83 3.98
C LEU A 166 33.87 9.04 4.98
N ASN A 167 32.64 8.71 4.57
CA ASN A 167 31.48 8.83 5.41
C ASN A 167 31.53 7.87 6.61
N LYS A 168 32.00 6.64 6.42
CA LYS A 168 32.19 5.66 7.49
C LYS A 168 33.22 6.13 8.51
N GLN A 169 34.28 6.81 8.07
CA GLN A 169 35.26 7.41 9.00
C GLN A 169 34.62 8.55 9.79
N ALA A 170 33.90 9.45 9.11
CA ALA A 170 33.17 10.55 9.78
C ALA A 170 32.17 10.04 10.82
N LEU A 171 31.40 8.97 10.54
CA LEU A 171 30.49 8.34 11.51
C LEU A 171 31.23 7.80 12.73
N LYS A 172 32.39 7.16 12.55
CA LYS A 172 33.21 6.70 13.69
C LYS A 172 33.71 7.85 14.55
N ASP A 173 34.16 8.94 13.91
CA ASP A 173 34.63 10.13 14.62
C ASP A 173 33.50 10.74 15.48
N VAL A 174 32.27 10.76 14.96
CA VAL A 174 31.08 11.18 15.67
C VAL A 174 30.73 10.27 16.85
N ASP A 175 30.75 8.96 16.68
CA ASP A 175 30.48 8.00 17.75
C ASP A 175 31.50 8.11 18.89
N LEU A 176 32.76 8.41 18.55
CA LEU A 176 33.79 8.65 19.55
C LEU A 176 33.53 9.92 20.33
N VAL A 177 33.12 11.01 19.69
CA VAL A 177 32.72 12.27 20.36
C VAL A 177 31.52 12.04 21.27
N ARG A 178 30.49 11.35 20.81
CA ARG A 178 29.30 10.97 21.58
C ARG A 178 29.64 10.13 22.83
N SER A 179 30.66 9.26 22.74
CA SER A 179 31.06 8.38 23.82
C SER A 179 32.00 9.05 24.83
N GLY A 180 32.36 10.33 24.66
CA GLY A 180 33.28 11.07 25.53
C GLY A 180 34.72 10.56 25.48
N LYS A 181 35.10 9.78 24.48
CA LYS A 181 36.47 9.26 24.31
C LYS A 181 37.32 10.27 23.56
N SER A 182 38.37 10.77 24.16
CA SER A 182 39.37 11.62 23.53
C SER A 182 40.19 10.85 22.49
N ILE A 183 40.26 11.40 21.27
CA ILE A 183 41.16 10.91 20.21
C ILE A 183 42.24 11.97 20.00
N GLY A 184 43.49 11.51 19.76
CA GLY A 184 44.66 12.38 19.67
C GLY A 184 44.58 13.54 18.67
N LEU A 185 45.55 14.38 18.57
CA LEU A 185 45.74 15.74 17.98
C LEU A 185 44.91 16.11 16.73
N SER A 186 44.39 15.18 15.94
CA SER A 186 43.49 15.48 14.82
C SER A 186 42.02 15.69 15.23
N VAL A 187 41.70 15.54 16.48
CA VAL A 187 40.37 15.62 17.11
C VAL A 187 40.10 16.93 17.85
N THR A 188 41.02 17.83 17.83
CA THR A 188 40.78 19.21 18.33
C THR A 188 39.66 19.95 17.62
N LEU A 189 39.25 19.47 16.43
CA LEU A 189 38.08 19.97 15.66
C LEU A 189 36.74 19.43 16.16
N PHE A 190 36.74 18.31 16.91
CA PHE A 190 35.53 17.70 17.47
C PHE A 190 35.62 17.61 19.01
N SER A 191 36.76 18.06 19.58
CA SER A 191 36.95 18.00 21.02
C SER A 191 36.11 19.06 21.71
N GLN A 192 35.33 18.57 22.55
CA GLN A 192 34.57 19.33 23.55
C GLN A 192 33.35 20.02 23.00
N ASP A 193 32.31 19.37 23.18
CA ASP A 193 31.10 19.91 23.67
C ASP A 193 30.08 20.47 22.67
N ILE A 194 28.91 19.93 22.84
CA ILE A 194 27.78 20.80 23.08
C ILE A 194 26.91 21.08 21.85
N ALA A 195 27.42 21.23 20.63
CA ALA A 195 26.52 21.33 19.48
C ALA A 195 25.62 20.07 19.32
N ILE A 196 26.13 18.93 19.72
CA ILE A 196 25.41 17.65 19.73
C ILE A 196 24.47 17.53 20.93
N GLN A 197 24.87 18.06 22.09
CA GLN A 197 24.05 18.04 23.33
C GLN A 197 23.01 19.15 23.39
N ASN A 198 23.11 20.18 22.54
CA ASN A 198 22.27 21.37 22.60
C ASN A 198 21.31 21.52 21.39
N ILE A 199 21.26 20.55 20.45
CA ILE A 199 20.38 20.68 19.28
C ILE A 199 18.90 20.81 19.70
N ASP A 200 18.50 20.07 20.74
CA ASP A 200 17.17 20.18 21.32
C ASP A 200 16.96 21.55 21.99
N SER A 201 17.98 22.07 22.68
CA SER A 201 17.91 23.40 23.30
C SER A 201 17.79 24.50 22.25
N GLU A 202 18.50 24.39 21.13
CA GLU A 202 18.36 25.33 20.00
C GLU A 202 16.94 25.28 19.41
N GLN A 203 16.39 24.08 19.21
CA GLN A 203 15.01 23.91 18.72
C GLN A 203 13.99 24.48 19.73
N ILE A 204 14.13 24.20 21.00
CA ILE A 204 13.27 24.73 22.08
C ILE A 204 13.35 26.24 22.13
N GLY A 205 14.59 26.82 22.07
CA GLY A 205 14.79 28.26 22.02
C GLY A 205 14.13 28.93 20.81
N LEU A 206 14.26 28.34 19.63
CA LEU A 206 13.59 28.79 18.41
C LEU A 206 12.07 28.71 18.55
N ALA A 207 11.56 27.61 19.08
CA ALA A 207 10.12 27.42 19.34
C ALA A 207 9.56 28.45 20.32
N GLY A 208 10.33 28.82 21.34
CA GLY A 208 9.97 29.89 22.28
C GLY A 208 9.76 31.23 21.56
N LYS A 209 10.72 31.65 20.76
CA LYS A 209 10.65 32.89 19.96
C LYS A 209 9.48 32.91 19.00
N VAL A 210 9.21 31.79 18.32
CA VAL A 210 8.04 31.68 17.40
C VAL A 210 6.74 31.77 18.18
N ARG A 211 6.64 31.18 19.39
CA ARG A 211 5.45 31.31 20.24
C ARG A 211 5.23 32.76 20.68
N GLU A 212 6.28 33.51 20.96
CA GLU A 212 6.20 34.93 21.27
C GLU A 212 5.68 35.76 20.09
N ILE A 213 6.21 35.52 18.89
CA ILE A 213 5.73 36.15 17.65
C ILE A 213 4.26 35.78 17.39
N ASN A 214 3.87 34.50 17.53
CA ASN A 214 2.49 34.05 17.35
C ASN A 214 1.52 34.71 18.33
N ALA A 215 1.97 35.07 19.54
CA ALA A 215 1.17 35.76 20.55
C ALA A 215 1.03 37.28 20.30
N MET A 216 1.76 37.85 19.34
CA MET A 216 1.67 39.29 19.03
C MET A 216 0.29 39.63 18.44
N PRO A 217 -0.29 40.80 18.84
CA PRO A 217 -1.56 41.25 18.28
C PRO A 217 -1.43 41.70 16.84
N GLU A 218 -2.54 41.61 16.08
CA GLU A 218 -2.67 42.00 14.67
C GLU A 218 -3.93 42.86 14.42
N ASP A 219 -4.27 43.71 15.37
CA ASP A 219 -5.48 44.55 15.28
C ASP A 219 -5.25 45.84 14.47
N THR A 220 -3.99 46.26 14.30
CA THR A 220 -3.58 47.44 13.56
C THR A 220 -2.49 47.10 12.57
N LEU A 221 -2.41 47.85 11.46
CA LEU A 221 -1.38 47.67 10.43
C LEU A 221 0.05 47.75 11.03
N SER A 222 0.27 48.61 12.00
CA SER A 222 1.58 48.72 12.69
C SER A 222 1.93 47.43 13.47
N GLN A 223 0.95 46.80 14.10
CA GLN A 223 1.15 45.53 14.81
C GLN A 223 1.45 44.39 13.86
N GLU A 224 0.71 44.31 12.76
CA GLU A 224 0.90 43.30 11.71
C GLU A 224 2.30 43.43 11.09
N LEU A 225 2.73 44.63 10.69
CA LEU A 225 4.06 44.89 10.13
C LEU A 225 5.18 44.61 11.15
N ALA A 226 4.96 44.88 12.43
CA ALA A 226 5.92 44.58 13.49
C ALA A 226 6.06 43.04 13.63
N LYS A 227 4.96 42.30 13.58
CA LYS A 227 4.97 40.83 13.62
C LYS A 227 5.71 40.25 12.43
N GLN A 228 5.42 40.74 11.21
CA GLN A 228 6.11 40.34 9.99
C GLN A 228 7.62 40.62 10.08
N SER A 229 8.03 41.79 10.51
CA SER A 229 9.44 42.14 10.64
C SER A 229 10.18 41.23 11.62
N GLN A 230 9.58 40.94 12.77
CA GLN A 230 10.19 40.04 13.76
C GLN A 230 10.30 38.60 13.25
N TRP A 231 9.30 38.14 12.50
CA TRP A 231 9.35 36.82 11.87
C TRP A 231 10.47 36.75 10.81
N GLU A 232 10.54 37.72 9.92
CA GLU A 232 11.57 37.78 8.86
C GLU A 232 12.97 37.86 9.48
N GLU A 233 13.16 38.66 10.49
CA GLU A 233 14.41 38.81 11.25
C GLU A 233 14.83 37.50 11.93
N LEU A 234 13.87 36.79 12.56
CA LEU A 234 14.12 35.50 13.19
C LEU A 234 14.54 34.45 12.16
N MET A 235 13.79 34.33 11.04
CA MET A 235 14.03 33.30 10.03
C MET A 235 15.29 33.57 9.19
N ALA A 236 15.73 34.84 9.11
CA ALA A 236 16.99 35.24 8.51
C ALA A 236 18.17 35.22 9.52
N SER A 237 17.92 34.92 10.80
CA SER A 237 18.98 34.90 11.77
C SER A 237 20.04 33.83 11.47
N PRO A 238 21.34 34.14 11.74
CA PRO A 238 22.43 33.19 11.46
C PRO A 238 22.24 31.81 12.12
N ARG A 239 21.62 31.74 13.28
CA ARG A 239 21.35 30.49 14.00
C ARG A 239 20.36 29.60 13.21
N VAL A 240 19.23 30.16 12.77
CA VAL A 240 18.24 29.44 11.99
C VAL A 240 18.84 29.06 10.63
N GLU A 241 19.65 29.91 10.04
CA GLU A 241 20.31 29.63 8.76
C GLU A 241 21.31 28.46 8.87
N CYS A 242 22.13 28.39 9.91
CA CYS A 242 23.04 27.28 10.16
C CYS A 242 22.26 25.95 10.35
N LEU A 243 21.17 25.97 11.14
CA LEU A 243 20.35 24.80 11.38
C LEU A 243 19.68 24.30 10.09
N ARG A 244 19.10 25.23 9.32
CA ARG A 244 18.51 24.93 7.99
C ARG A 244 19.57 24.38 7.03
N ARG A 245 20.78 24.91 7.05
CA ARG A 245 21.92 24.46 6.22
C ARG A 245 22.32 23.04 6.58
N ALA A 246 22.42 22.68 7.85
CA ALA A 246 22.71 21.30 8.27
C ALA A 246 21.66 20.31 7.74
N CYS A 247 20.36 20.66 7.87
CA CYS A 247 19.27 19.88 7.30
C CYS A 247 19.34 19.79 5.77
N ASN A 248 19.68 20.91 5.10
CA ASN A 248 19.87 20.95 3.65
C ASN A 248 21.02 20.05 3.21
N ILE A 249 22.17 20.06 3.89
CA ILE A 249 23.34 19.22 3.54
C ILE A 249 23.00 17.74 3.69
N TYR A 250 22.33 17.37 4.82
CA TYR A 250 21.85 16.01 5.03
C TYR A 250 20.95 15.55 3.86
N THR A 251 19.95 16.36 3.52
CA THR A 251 19.01 16.04 2.44
C THR A 251 19.69 16.01 1.08
N TYR A 252 20.62 16.96 0.82
CA TYR A 252 21.40 17.04 -0.42
C TYR A 252 22.26 15.79 -0.67
N SER A 253 22.73 15.11 0.39
CA SER A 253 23.51 13.87 0.26
C SER A 253 22.81 12.81 -0.59
N PHE A 254 21.49 12.77 -0.60
CA PHE A 254 20.68 11.86 -1.41
C PHE A 254 20.48 12.34 -2.86
N TYR A 255 20.73 13.62 -3.14
CA TYR A 255 20.49 14.25 -4.45
C TYR A 255 21.77 14.42 -5.25
N LYS A 256 22.94 14.48 -4.58
CA LYS A 256 24.24 14.64 -5.24
C LYS A 256 24.62 13.38 -6.04
N GLN A 257 24.94 13.60 -7.32
CA GLN A 257 25.71 12.65 -8.13
C GLN A 257 27.18 12.97 -7.94
N PHE A 258 27.96 12.04 -7.35
CA PHE A 258 29.37 12.27 -7.10
C PHE A 258 30.23 11.92 -8.31
N HIS A 259 31.24 12.76 -8.58
CA HIS A 259 32.26 12.57 -9.59
C HIS A 259 33.64 12.43 -8.93
N ALA A 260 34.59 11.84 -9.65
CA ALA A 260 35.94 11.71 -9.14
C ALA A 260 36.58 13.06 -8.79
N THR A 261 36.22 14.11 -9.52
CA THR A 261 36.67 15.50 -9.30
C THR A 261 36.18 16.10 -7.98
N ASP A 262 35.01 15.68 -7.47
CA ASP A 262 34.49 16.13 -6.17
C ASP A 262 35.42 15.67 -5.03
N LEU A 263 36.14 14.59 -5.22
CA LEU A 263 37.02 13.99 -4.21
C LEU A 263 38.50 14.39 -4.33
N THR A 264 38.89 15.09 -5.41
CA THR A 264 40.29 15.49 -5.65
C THR A 264 40.61 16.91 -5.20
N SER A 265 39.61 17.71 -4.86
CA SER A 265 39.75 19.15 -4.74
C SER A 265 40.37 19.65 -3.42
N VAL A 266 40.62 18.78 -2.42
CA VAL A 266 41.19 19.21 -1.14
C VAL A 266 42.12 18.15 -0.58
N PHE A 267 43.31 18.02 -1.15
CA PHE A 267 44.41 17.28 -0.53
C PHE A 267 45.34 18.30 0.15
N ASP A 268 45.45 18.19 1.45
CA ASP A 268 46.46 18.93 2.20
C ASP A 268 47.79 18.19 2.14
N SER A 269 48.77 18.74 1.43
CA SER A 269 50.06 18.16 1.21
C SER A 269 50.97 18.17 2.45
N GLU A 270 50.68 18.97 3.47
CA GLU A 270 51.48 19.03 4.72
C GLU A 270 51.06 17.98 5.75
N THR A 271 49.77 17.59 5.72
CA THR A 271 49.24 16.64 6.72
C THR A 271 48.95 15.26 6.15
N GLU A 272 49.15 15.06 4.84
CA GLU A 272 48.74 13.84 4.10
C GLU A 272 47.25 13.43 4.32
N THR A 273 46.42 14.36 4.80
CA THR A 273 45.01 14.12 5.10
C THR A 273 44.13 14.74 4.08
N PHE A 274 43.10 14.02 3.67
CA PHE A 274 42.07 14.47 2.78
C PHE A 274 40.83 14.86 3.60
N THR A 275 40.48 16.13 3.60
CA THR A 275 39.27 16.63 4.25
C THR A 275 38.38 17.41 3.29
N PRO A 276 37.47 16.74 2.56
CA PRO A 276 36.57 17.46 1.67
C PRO A 276 35.48 18.19 2.49
N PHE A 277 35.53 19.54 2.49
CA PHE A 277 34.49 20.39 3.10
C PHE A 277 33.44 20.88 2.11
N ASN A 278 33.51 20.46 0.85
CA ASN A 278 32.69 20.90 -0.26
C ASN A 278 31.80 19.81 -0.84
N ILE A 279 31.59 18.72 -0.10
CA ILE A 279 30.69 17.64 -0.50
C ILE A 279 29.69 17.31 0.62
N PRO A 280 28.43 16.95 0.28
CA PRO A 280 27.43 16.63 1.29
C PRO A 280 27.64 15.19 1.83
N TYR A 281 28.10 15.08 3.07
CA TYR A 281 28.23 13.83 3.83
C TYR A 281 28.21 14.12 5.35
N THR A 282 28.33 13.10 6.18
CA THR A 282 28.19 13.23 7.65
C THR A 282 29.05 14.35 8.22
N ARG A 283 30.33 14.47 7.85
CA ARG A 283 31.22 15.49 8.42
C ARG A 283 30.78 16.92 8.11
N THR A 284 30.34 17.19 6.89
CA THR A 284 29.83 18.53 6.51
C THR A 284 28.50 18.89 7.18
N VAL A 285 27.63 17.90 7.47
CA VAL A 285 26.45 18.09 8.32
C VAL A 285 26.86 18.57 9.71
N TYR A 286 27.82 17.87 10.32
CA TYR A 286 28.32 18.24 11.64
C TYR A 286 29.02 19.60 11.66
N ASN A 287 29.81 19.92 10.65
CA ASN A 287 30.44 21.23 10.55
C ASN A 287 29.41 22.35 10.49
N ALA A 288 28.30 22.15 9.75
CA ALA A 288 27.20 23.12 9.71
C ALA A 288 26.53 23.32 11.09
N LEU A 289 26.40 22.25 11.88
CA LEU A 289 25.88 22.34 13.24
C LEU A 289 26.89 23.05 14.19
N GLN A 290 28.18 22.83 14.00
CA GLN A 290 29.21 23.51 14.78
C GLN A 290 29.26 25.03 14.48
N GLU A 291 28.94 25.45 13.26
CA GLU A 291 28.86 26.88 12.91
C GLU A 291 27.86 27.65 13.81
N ILE A 292 26.84 26.98 14.37
CA ILE A 292 25.92 27.59 15.37
C ILE A 292 26.68 28.08 16.59
N LYS A 293 27.64 27.28 17.10
CA LYS A 293 28.48 27.64 18.24
C LYS A 293 29.46 28.78 17.91
N TYR A 294 29.99 28.79 16.69
CA TYR A 294 30.93 29.83 16.25
C TYR A 294 30.30 31.21 16.16
N LEU A 295 28.96 31.32 16.13
CA LEU A 295 28.26 32.61 16.17
C LEU A 295 28.49 33.38 17.49
N ASP A 296 28.86 32.69 18.58
CA ASP A 296 29.11 33.27 19.89
C ASP A 296 30.63 33.52 20.14
N TYR A 297 31.51 33.22 19.14
CA TYR A 297 32.97 33.32 19.25
C TYR A 297 33.46 34.70 18.80
N THR A 298 34.54 35.17 19.45
CA THR A 298 35.31 36.33 19.05
C THR A 298 36.13 36.03 17.78
N ALA A 299 36.64 37.03 17.12
CA ALA A 299 37.51 36.89 15.94
C ALA A 299 38.79 36.08 16.25
N GLU A 300 39.35 36.23 17.48
CA GLU A 300 40.51 35.47 17.93
C GLU A 300 40.19 33.98 18.15
N GLU A 301 39.01 33.65 18.66
CA GLU A 301 38.55 32.27 18.84
C GLU A 301 38.20 31.59 17.51
N MET A 302 37.92 32.35 16.45
CA MET A 302 37.63 31.86 15.14
C MET A 302 38.91 31.52 14.33
N GLU A 303 40.10 31.97 14.79
CA GLU A 303 41.34 31.72 14.08
C GLU A 303 41.70 30.23 14.09
N GLY A 304 41.87 29.67 12.87
CA GLY A 304 42.19 28.24 12.69
C GLY A 304 40.96 27.29 12.68
N LEU A 305 39.75 27.82 12.86
CA LEU A 305 38.53 27.00 12.76
C LEU A 305 38.17 26.76 11.29
N GLN A 306 37.72 25.55 11.01
CA GLN A 306 37.26 25.19 9.67
C GLN A 306 35.78 25.55 9.53
N VAL A 307 35.49 26.46 8.58
CA VAL A 307 34.14 26.88 8.21
C VAL A 307 33.84 26.36 6.83
N LEU A 308 32.58 26.02 6.55
CA LEU A 308 32.16 25.57 5.24
C LEU A 308 32.41 26.66 4.16
N PRO A 309 32.96 26.31 2.98
CA PRO A 309 33.20 27.27 1.91
C PRO A 309 31.90 27.94 1.43
N ASP A 310 31.93 29.23 1.17
CA ASP A 310 30.75 29.99 0.72
C ASP A 310 30.19 29.47 -0.60
N SER A 311 31.06 29.01 -1.52
CA SER A 311 30.63 28.35 -2.76
C SER A 311 29.80 27.08 -2.51
N PHE A 312 30.20 26.28 -1.50
CA PHE A 312 29.43 25.08 -1.13
C PHE A 312 28.12 25.44 -0.41
N LYS A 313 28.12 26.45 0.45
CA LYS A 313 26.89 26.98 1.08
C LYS A 313 25.90 27.44 0.03
N GLN A 314 26.38 28.12 -1.01
CA GLN A 314 25.55 28.57 -2.13
C GLN A 314 25.00 27.39 -2.93
N GLU A 315 25.84 26.41 -3.31
CA GLU A 315 25.40 25.16 -3.98
C GLU A 315 24.29 24.45 -3.22
N VAL A 316 24.48 24.27 -1.90
CA VAL A 316 23.49 23.66 -1.01
C VAL A 316 22.15 24.40 -1.03
N ASN A 317 22.20 25.74 -0.96
CA ASN A 317 20.99 26.57 -0.98
C ASN A 317 20.27 26.51 -2.33
N GLU A 318 21.01 26.56 -3.44
CA GLU A 318 20.44 26.45 -4.80
C GLU A 318 19.73 25.12 -4.99
N VAL A 319 20.34 24.01 -4.53
CA VAL A 319 19.73 22.68 -4.58
C VAL A 319 18.50 22.63 -3.70
N ALA A 320 18.58 23.12 -2.46
CA ALA A 320 17.45 23.15 -1.55
C ALA A 320 16.24 23.92 -2.11
N GLN A 321 16.49 25.07 -2.77
CA GLN A 321 15.47 25.86 -3.43
C GLN A 321 14.88 25.15 -4.66
N THR A 322 15.75 24.54 -5.50
CA THR A 322 15.34 23.83 -6.72
C THR A 322 14.40 22.66 -6.41
N TYR A 323 14.72 21.89 -5.39
CA TYR A 323 13.93 20.73 -4.97
C TYR A 323 12.92 21.05 -3.86
N ARG A 324 12.92 22.29 -3.35
CA ARG A 324 12.03 22.81 -2.31
C ARG A 324 12.07 21.96 -1.05
N PHE A 325 13.27 21.71 -0.52
CA PHE A 325 13.42 20.99 0.74
C PHE A 325 12.64 21.67 1.86
N PHE A 326 11.87 20.89 2.61
CA PHE A 326 11.04 21.41 3.69
C PHE A 326 11.34 20.71 5.02
N HIS A 327 11.98 21.43 5.90
CA HIS A 327 12.39 20.90 7.20
C HIS A 327 11.36 21.28 8.27
N TRP A 328 10.40 20.40 8.46
CA TRP A 328 9.25 20.63 9.36
C TRP A 328 9.65 21.12 10.76
N CYS A 329 10.72 20.56 11.35
CA CYS A 329 11.24 20.94 12.66
C CYS A 329 11.90 22.33 12.69
N VAL A 330 12.27 22.89 11.53
CA VAL A 330 12.86 24.25 11.42
C VAL A 330 11.80 25.25 10.97
N GLU A 331 10.89 24.85 10.10
CA GLU A 331 9.85 25.73 9.55
C GLU A 331 8.67 25.93 10.53
N PHE A 332 8.39 24.93 11.39
CA PHE A 332 7.36 24.97 12.46
C PHE A 332 7.92 24.49 13.80
N PRO A 333 8.96 25.15 14.33
CA PRO A 333 9.64 24.68 15.54
C PRO A 333 8.71 24.61 16.74
N GLU A 334 7.73 25.51 16.87
CA GLU A 334 6.74 25.55 17.95
C GLU A 334 5.76 24.37 17.92
N VAL A 335 5.69 23.66 16.79
CA VAL A 335 4.90 22.43 16.62
C VAL A 335 5.70 21.19 16.99
N PHE A 336 6.98 21.14 16.59
CA PHE A 336 7.81 19.94 16.66
C PHE A 336 8.76 19.90 17.86
N ALA A 337 8.98 21.00 18.57
CA ALA A 337 9.77 20.99 19.79
C ALA A 337 9.12 20.09 20.87
N ASP A 338 9.95 19.54 21.75
CA ASP A 338 9.53 18.68 22.87
C ASP A 338 8.77 17.41 22.43
N GLY A 339 9.14 16.81 21.29
CA GLY A 339 8.47 15.63 20.75
C GLY A 339 7.03 15.92 20.30
N GLY A 340 6.76 17.17 19.92
CA GLY A 340 5.45 17.65 19.49
C GLY A 340 4.98 17.12 18.13
N GLY A 341 3.95 17.78 17.61
CA GLY A 341 3.30 17.50 16.33
C GLY A 341 2.01 18.28 16.24
N PHE A 342 1.36 18.23 15.09
CA PHE A 342 0.03 18.81 14.89
C PHE A 342 -1.03 18.04 15.70
N ASP A 343 -2.04 18.72 16.18
CA ASP A 343 -3.15 18.06 16.87
C ASP A 343 -4.04 17.30 15.86
N VAL A 344 -4.34 17.93 14.72
CA VAL A 344 -5.11 17.32 13.64
C VAL A 344 -4.48 17.62 12.29
N MET A 345 -4.39 16.61 11.43
CA MET A 345 -4.05 16.80 10.02
C MET A 345 -5.16 16.26 9.12
N CYS A 346 -5.58 17.06 8.13
CA CYS A 346 -6.50 16.60 7.09
C CYS A 346 -6.01 17.07 5.72
N GLY A 347 -6.23 16.24 4.70
CA GLY A 347 -5.81 16.60 3.35
C GLY A 347 -6.24 15.62 2.28
N ASN A 348 -5.99 16.01 1.03
CA ASN A 348 -6.03 15.13 -0.14
C ASN A 348 -4.69 15.21 -0.85
N PRO A 349 -3.68 14.41 -0.42
CA PRO A 349 -2.34 14.46 -0.98
C PRO A 349 -2.31 13.95 -2.42
N PRO A 350 -1.23 14.22 -3.19
CA PRO A 350 -1.11 13.75 -4.56
C PRO A 350 -1.06 12.22 -4.65
N TRP A 351 -1.71 11.65 -5.68
CA TRP A 351 -1.82 10.22 -5.93
C TRP A 351 -0.84 9.70 -6.97
N ASP A 352 0.06 10.55 -7.44
CA ASP A 352 1.06 10.22 -8.47
C ASP A 352 2.19 9.34 -7.91
N LYS A 353 2.87 8.63 -8.82
CA LYS A 353 4.11 7.91 -8.51
C LYS A 353 5.31 8.85 -8.52
N ILE A 354 6.33 8.52 -7.72
CA ILE A 354 7.62 9.23 -7.78
C ILE A 354 8.30 9.01 -9.14
N LYS A 355 8.13 7.83 -9.72
CA LYS A 355 8.73 7.45 -11.01
C LYS A 355 8.18 8.29 -12.16
N VAL A 356 9.07 8.74 -13.05
CA VAL A 356 8.66 9.37 -14.31
C VAL A 356 7.99 8.34 -15.19
N GLU A 357 6.72 8.57 -15.50
CA GLU A 357 5.96 7.78 -16.47
C GLU A 357 6.12 8.44 -17.87
N ASP A 358 6.89 7.81 -18.76
CA ASP A 358 7.22 8.35 -20.08
C ASP A 358 6.00 8.92 -20.81
N LYS A 359 4.91 8.15 -20.90
CA LYS A 359 3.69 8.61 -21.58
C LYS A 359 3.17 9.94 -21.04
N LYS A 360 2.97 10.03 -19.73
CA LYS A 360 2.44 11.23 -19.09
C LYS A 360 3.41 12.41 -19.18
N TRP A 361 4.72 12.13 -19.07
CA TRP A 361 5.73 13.18 -19.15
C TRP A 361 5.78 13.77 -20.56
N PHE A 362 5.82 12.94 -21.61
CA PHE A 362 5.85 13.41 -22.99
C PHE A 362 4.51 14.02 -23.44
N GLU A 363 3.38 13.57 -22.91
CA GLU A 363 2.07 14.19 -23.11
C GLU A 363 2.04 15.62 -22.59
N ARG A 364 2.52 15.86 -21.38
CA ARG A 364 2.63 17.21 -20.78
C ARG A 364 3.58 18.11 -21.56
N ASN A 365 4.57 17.55 -22.24
CA ASN A 365 5.51 18.28 -23.09
C ASN A 365 5.12 18.26 -24.58
N SER A 366 3.85 18.01 -24.90
CA SER A 366 3.27 18.07 -26.24
C SER A 366 3.92 17.16 -27.29
N ARG A 367 4.55 16.05 -26.87
CA ARG A 367 5.17 15.05 -27.76
C ARG A 367 4.25 13.84 -27.97
N ILE A 368 3.12 14.13 -28.65
CA ILE A 368 2.09 13.13 -28.95
C ILE A 368 2.63 12.00 -29.84
N ASP A 369 3.64 12.25 -30.65
CA ASP A 369 4.34 11.25 -31.46
C ASP A 369 4.98 10.14 -30.61
N ILE A 370 5.62 10.51 -29.49
CA ILE A 370 6.21 9.56 -28.53
C ILE A 370 5.13 8.87 -27.71
N VAL A 371 4.07 9.57 -27.35
CA VAL A 371 2.93 9.03 -26.59
C VAL A 371 2.21 7.94 -27.37
N ASN A 372 1.97 8.17 -28.67
CA ASN A 372 1.23 7.27 -29.58
C ASN A 372 2.11 6.20 -30.24
N ALA A 373 3.38 6.08 -29.89
CA ALA A 373 4.22 4.98 -30.34
C ALA A 373 3.57 3.63 -30.02
N GLY A 374 3.36 2.79 -31.02
CA GLY A 374 2.53 1.58 -30.96
C GLY A 374 3.00 0.56 -29.93
N THR A 375 4.33 0.47 -29.67
CA THR A 375 4.92 -0.45 -28.73
C THR A 375 5.87 0.27 -27.76
N THR A 376 6.14 -0.33 -26.60
CA THR A 376 7.13 0.16 -25.63
C THR A 376 8.53 0.26 -26.25
N ALA A 377 8.88 -0.66 -27.15
CA ALA A 377 10.16 -0.66 -27.85
C ALA A 377 10.29 0.57 -28.77
N GLN A 378 9.27 0.84 -29.57
CA GLN A 378 9.24 2.02 -30.46
C GLN A 378 9.31 3.33 -29.68
N ARG A 379 8.63 3.42 -28.52
CA ARG A 379 8.72 4.59 -27.64
C ARG A 379 10.14 4.78 -27.09
N LYS A 380 10.78 3.72 -26.59
CA LYS A 380 12.17 3.77 -26.12
C LYS A 380 13.12 4.23 -27.21
N GLN A 381 12.90 3.78 -28.45
CA GLN A 381 13.73 4.20 -29.58
C GLN A 381 13.48 5.67 -29.97
N ALA A 382 12.23 6.16 -29.91
CA ALA A 382 11.92 7.57 -30.13
C ALA A 382 12.58 8.47 -29.09
N ILE A 383 12.57 8.04 -27.80
CA ILE A 383 13.26 8.75 -26.72
C ILE A 383 14.79 8.73 -26.94
N ALA A 384 15.38 7.60 -27.36
CA ALA A 384 16.80 7.48 -27.62
C ALA A 384 17.29 8.39 -28.79
N ASN A 385 16.40 8.79 -29.67
CA ASN A 385 16.69 9.72 -30.76
C ASN A 385 16.56 11.21 -30.36
N LEU A 386 16.00 11.52 -29.20
CA LEU A 386 15.82 12.91 -28.72
C LEU A 386 17.13 13.71 -28.60
N PRO A 387 18.28 13.12 -28.20
CA PRO A 387 19.55 13.86 -28.18
C PRO A 387 19.90 14.56 -29.53
N ILE A 388 19.43 13.96 -30.63
CA ILE A 388 19.66 14.48 -31.99
C ILE A 388 18.50 15.38 -32.43
N THR A 389 17.25 15.02 -32.13
CA THR A 389 16.05 15.68 -32.66
C THR A 389 15.55 16.84 -31.80
N ASN A 390 15.78 16.79 -30.49
CA ASN A 390 15.42 17.84 -29.55
C ASN A 390 16.29 17.74 -28.28
N PRO A 391 17.55 18.21 -28.29
CA PRO A 391 18.47 18.07 -27.14
C PRO A 391 17.96 18.71 -25.86
N GLU A 392 17.34 19.92 -25.96
CA GLU A 392 16.79 20.61 -24.77
C GLU A 392 15.71 19.80 -24.06
N LEU A 393 14.81 19.19 -24.81
CA LEU A 393 13.76 18.34 -24.26
C LEU A 393 14.36 17.07 -23.64
N TYR A 394 15.42 16.54 -24.25
CA TYR A 394 16.12 15.37 -23.71
C TYR A 394 16.81 15.69 -22.39
N GLU A 395 17.48 16.83 -22.28
CA GLU A 395 18.08 17.30 -21.03
C GLU A 395 17.02 17.50 -19.94
N ALA A 396 15.89 18.12 -20.27
CA ALA A 396 14.76 18.27 -19.35
C ALA A 396 14.20 16.92 -18.89
N TYR A 397 14.14 15.94 -19.78
CA TYR A 397 13.72 14.57 -19.44
C TYR A 397 14.71 13.87 -18.51
N LEU A 398 16.02 13.97 -18.80
CA LEU A 398 17.06 13.41 -17.92
C LEU A 398 17.06 14.05 -16.53
N LEU A 399 16.85 15.36 -16.47
CA LEU A 399 16.71 16.07 -15.19
C LEU A 399 15.49 15.58 -14.40
N ALA A 400 14.35 15.35 -15.09
CA ALA A 400 13.16 14.78 -14.44
C ALA A 400 13.40 13.37 -13.90
N LEU A 401 14.13 12.52 -14.65
CA LEU A 401 14.54 11.18 -14.19
C LEU A 401 15.46 11.27 -12.98
N ALA A 402 16.51 12.09 -13.05
CA ALA A 402 17.46 12.27 -11.95
C ALA A 402 16.77 12.78 -10.68
N LYS A 403 15.82 13.72 -10.82
CA LYS A 403 15.00 14.22 -9.73
C LYS A 403 14.15 13.12 -9.08
N ALA A 404 13.49 12.28 -9.90
CA ALA A 404 12.68 11.18 -9.41
C ALA A 404 13.52 10.11 -8.70
N GLU A 405 14.69 9.78 -9.24
CA GLU A 405 15.63 8.83 -8.64
C GLU A 405 16.19 9.34 -7.29
N ALA A 406 16.58 10.60 -7.22
CA ALA A 406 17.07 11.23 -6.00
C ALA A 406 15.99 11.25 -4.92
N MET A 407 14.76 11.63 -5.26
CA MET A 407 13.63 11.59 -4.34
C MET A 407 13.34 10.15 -3.88
N SER A 408 13.34 9.17 -4.80
CA SER A 408 13.16 7.76 -4.46
C SER A 408 14.23 7.26 -3.48
N ARG A 409 15.48 7.67 -3.68
CA ARG A 409 16.60 7.35 -2.78
C ARG A 409 16.41 7.98 -1.41
N TYR A 410 16.01 9.24 -1.36
CA TYR A 410 15.74 9.93 -0.11
C TYR A 410 14.64 9.24 0.70
N VAL A 411 13.46 9.01 0.11
CA VAL A 411 12.33 8.40 0.84
C VAL A 411 12.61 6.97 1.31
N ARG A 412 13.45 6.21 0.57
CA ARG A 412 13.83 4.83 0.95
C ARG A 412 14.84 4.74 2.08
N PHE A 413 15.77 5.68 2.15
CA PHE A 413 16.98 5.49 2.95
C PHE A 413 17.20 6.59 4.01
N SER A 414 16.34 7.60 4.08
CA SER A 414 16.40 8.63 5.12
C SER A 414 15.78 8.22 6.46
N ASP A 415 15.29 6.97 6.57
CA ASP A 415 14.53 6.44 7.72
C ASP A 415 13.23 7.21 8.04
N ARG A 416 12.80 8.07 7.13
CA ARG A 416 11.57 8.86 7.30
C ARG A 416 10.30 8.06 6.97
N PHE A 417 10.40 7.07 6.04
CA PHE A 417 9.28 6.31 5.52
C PHE A 417 9.55 4.80 5.50
N PRO A 418 9.91 4.18 6.63
CA PRO A 418 10.30 2.77 6.69
C PRO A 418 9.16 1.80 6.32
N MET A 419 7.91 2.23 6.46
CA MET A 419 6.74 1.37 6.23
C MET A 419 6.17 1.50 4.81
N THR A 420 6.31 2.66 4.16
CA THR A 420 5.63 2.95 2.88
C THR A 420 6.56 3.12 1.69
N ALA A 421 7.85 3.37 1.90
CA ALA A 421 8.81 3.54 0.79
C ALA A 421 9.30 2.20 0.22
N THR A 422 8.39 1.29 -0.12
CA THR A 422 8.66 -0.07 -0.64
C THR A 422 8.15 -0.24 -2.07
N GLY A 423 8.73 -1.15 -2.83
CA GLY A 423 8.26 -1.46 -4.20
C GLY A 423 8.25 -0.26 -5.15
N ASP A 424 7.22 -0.13 -5.97
CA ASP A 424 6.93 1.06 -6.80
C ASP A 424 6.27 2.11 -5.90
N ILE A 425 6.95 3.22 -5.63
CA ILE A 425 6.52 4.19 -4.61
C ILE A 425 5.49 5.17 -5.19
N ASP A 426 4.30 5.15 -4.60
CA ASP A 426 3.30 6.20 -4.76
C ASP A 426 3.49 7.30 -3.69
N LEU A 427 3.07 8.54 -3.97
CA LEU A 427 3.20 9.65 -3.01
C LEU A 427 2.22 9.53 -1.85
N TYR A 428 0.98 9.09 -2.09
CA TYR A 428 -0.06 9.07 -1.07
C TYR A 428 0.26 8.22 0.18
N PRO A 429 0.95 7.07 0.11
CA PRO A 429 1.35 6.35 1.31
C PRO A 429 2.40 7.10 2.13
N LEU A 430 3.33 7.82 1.46
CA LEU A 430 4.31 8.66 2.16
C LEU A 430 3.63 9.78 2.96
N PHE A 431 2.60 10.43 2.39
CA PHE A 431 1.81 11.42 3.12
C PHE A 431 1.04 10.80 4.29
N ALA A 432 0.52 9.58 4.14
CA ALA A 432 -0.14 8.87 5.22
C ALA A 432 0.83 8.56 6.37
N GLU A 433 2.04 8.09 6.06
CA GLU A 433 3.09 7.84 7.06
C GLU A 433 3.62 9.15 7.67
N HIS A 434 3.71 10.23 6.88
CA HIS A 434 4.02 11.55 7.40
C HIS A 434 2.98 12.02 8.42
N CYS A 435 1.68 11.92 8.11
CA CYS A 435 0.61 12.26 9.07
C CYS A 435 0.66 11.36 10.31
N TYR A 436 0.94 10.06 10.15
CA TYR A 436 1.10 9.13 11.27
C TYR A 436 2.21 9.58 12.24
N ASN A 437 3.35 10.06 11.71
CA ASN A 437 4.50 10.48 12.50
C ASN A 437 4.36 11.89 13.08
N CYS A 438 3.61 12.78 12.43
CA CYS A 438 3.57 14.20 12.75
C CYS A 438 2.26 14.65 13.43
N THR A 439 1.33 13.72 13.74
CA THR A 439 0.03 14.06 14.33
C THR A 439 -0.15 13.44 15.71
N ARG A 440 -0.64 14.22 16.65
CA ARG A 440 -0.82 13.82 18.05
C ARG A 440 -2.19 13.21 18.34
N GLU A 441 -3.27 13.74 17.76
CA GLU A 441 -4.63 13.33 18.16
C GLU A 441 -5.34 12.55 17.04
N ALA A 442 -5.54 13.15 15.88
CA ALA A 442 -6.18 12.47 14.76
C ALA A 442 -5.74 13.03 13.41
N TRP A 443 -5.73 12.17 12.40
CA TRP A 443 -5.57 12.60 11.02
C TRP A 443 -6.55 11.92 10.10
N GLY A 444 -6.92 12.62 9.03
CA GLY A 444 -7.85 12.13 8.02
C GLY A 444 -7.41 12.51 6.62
N LEU A 445 -7.35 11.54 5.72
CA LEU A 445 -6.90 11.75 4.35
C LEU A 445 -7.85 11.13 3.33
N VAL A 446 -7.93 11.78 2.17
CA VAL A 446 -8.55 11.22 0.97
C VAL A 446 -7.47 10.54 0.16
N LEU A 447 -7.51 9.22 0.04
CA LEU A 447 -6.43 8.39 -0.52
C LEU A 447 -6.97 7.35 -1.50
N PRO A 448 -6.16 6.86 -2.46
CA PRO A 448 -6.47 5.60 -3.13
C PRO A 448 -6.65 4.46 -2.14
N THR A 449 -7.67 3.61 -2.36
CA THR A 449 -8.00 2.48 -1.47
C THR A 449 -6.85 1.48 -1.29
N GLY A 450 -5.88 1.50 -2.21
CA GLY A 450 -4.65 0.71 -2.12
C GLY A 450 -3.88 0.85 -0.81
N ILE A 451 -4.05 1.96 -0.07
CA ILE A 451 -3.44 2.14 1.26
C ILE A 451 -3.84 1.03 2.24
N ALA A 452 -5.05 0.50 2.14
CA ALA A 452 -5.62 -0.47 3.06
C ALA A 452 -5.64 -1.92 2.52
N VAL A 453 -5.54 -2.10 1.19
CA VAL A 453 -5.76 -3.41 0.56
C VAL A 453 -4.56 -3.95 -0.22
N ASN A 454 -3.60 -3.10 -0.62
CA ASN A 454 -2.41 -3.52 -1.37
C ASN A 454 -1.33 -4.09 -0.45
N ASP A 455 -0.67 -5.16 -0.89
CA ASP A 455 0.43 -5.79 -0.17
C ASP A 455 1.62 -4.84 0.09
N SER A 456 1.90 -3.91 -0.83
CA SER A 456 2.95 -2.90 -0.68
C SER A 456 2.77 -2.00 0.55
N ASN A 457 1.53 -1.81 1.02
CA ASN A 457 1.18 -0.96 2.15
C ASN A 457 0.87 -1.74 3.43
N LYS A 458 1.05 -3.07 3.42
CA LYS A 458 0.68 -3.93 4.55
C LYS A 458 1.39 -3.56 5.85
N ALA A 459 2.68 -3.22 5.79
CA ALA A 459 3.46 -2.85 6.96
C ALA A 459 2.87 -1.62 7.66
N PHE A 460 2.46 -0.62 6.90
CA PHE A 460 1.83 0.59 7.41
C PHE A 460 0.42 0.30 7.96
N PHE A 461 -0.42 -0.38 7.17
CA PHE A 461 -1.80 -0.62 7.58
C PHE A 461 -1.88 -1.57 8.80
N SER A 462 -1.06 -2.62 8.84
CA SER A 462 -0.98 -3.53 10.00
C SER A 462 -0.56 -2.78 11.27
N LYS A 463 0.37 -1.82 11.17
CA LYS A 463 0.78 -0.97 12.29
C LYS A 463 -0.39 -0.17 12.87
N LEU A 464 -1.27 0.38 12.00
CA LEU A 464 -2.49 1.08 12.45
C LEU A 464 -3.43 0.15 13.21
N ILE A 465 -3.56 -1.11 12.77
CA ILE A 465 -4.39 -2.12 13.43
C ILE A 465 -3.76 -2.58 14.74
N ASP A 466 -2.45 -2.85 14.77
CA ASP A 466 -1.72 -3.31 15.96
C ASP A 466 -1.78 -2.29 17.10
N GLU A 467 -1.73 -1.01 16.76
CA GLU A 467 -1.82 0.10 17.71
C GLU A 467 -3.25 0.55 18.02
N ASN A 468 -4.27 -0.10 17.45
CA ASN A 468 -5.68 0.26 17.60
C ASN A 468 -5.98 1.73 17.22
N ARG A 469 -5.31 2.25 16.19
CA ARG A 469 -5.42 3.65 15.76
C ARG A 469 -6.52 3.89 14.73
N LEU A 470 -6.89 2.89 13.93
CA LEU A 470 -7.88 3.04 12.86
C LEU A 470 -9.26 3.39 13.45
N ILE A 471 -9.85 4.51 13.01
CA ILE A 471 -11.19 4.96 13.41
C ILE A 471 -12.22 4.59 12.36
N SER A 472 -11.97 4.97 11.10
CA SER A 472 -12.87 4.66 10.00
C SER A 472 -12.15 4.54 8.66
N LEU A 473 -12.74 3.74 7.78
CA LEU A 473 -12.33 3.62 6.38
C LEU A 473 -13.57 3.47 5.50
N TYR A 474 -13.81 4.46 4.62
CA TYR A 474 -14.93 4.48 3.69
C TYR A 474 -14.41 4.49 2.26
N ASP A 475 -14.56 3.37 1.55
CA ASP A 475 -14.11 3.18 0.16
C ASP A 475 -15.20 3.60 -0.82
N PHE A 476 -14.81 4.38 -1.82
CA PHE A 476 -15.67 4.86 -2.90
C PHE A 476 -15.18 4.38 -4.27
N GLU A 477 -16.10 3.93 -5.09
CA GLU A 477 -15.91 3.77 -6.54
C GLU A 477 -16.34 5.07 -7.24
N ASN A 478 -15.49 5.62 -8.11
CA ASN A 478 -15.74 6.91 -8.78
C ASN A 478 -16.83 6.84 -9.89
N LYS A 479 -17.74 5.87 -9.81
CA LYS A 479 -18.76 5.64 -10.84
C LYS A 479 -19.64 6.87 -11.11
N GLU A 480 -20.00 7.59 -10.06
CA GLU A 480 -20.82 8.80 -10.13
C GLU A 480 -20.01 10.09 -10.41
N GLY A 481 -18.68 9.98 -10.60
CA GLY A 481 -17.81 11.12 -10.90
C GLY A 481 -17.61 12.06 -9.72
N LEU A 482 -17.36 11.51 -8.54
CA LEU A 482 -16.98 12.29 -7.35
C LEU A 482 -15.68 13.08 -7.57
N PHE A 483 -14.80 12.55 -8.39
CA PHE A 483 -13.60 13.22 -8.92
C PHE A 483 -13.59 13.17 -10.45
N ASP A 484 -12.97 14.17 -11.08
CA ASP A 484 -12.76 14.21 -12.54
C ASP A 484 -11.57 13.32 -12.96
N ILE A 485 -11.71 12.03 -12.69
CA ILE A 485 -10.76 10.98 -13.03
C ILE A 485 -11.52 9.78 -13.61
N HIS A 486 -10.78 8.74 -14.00
CA HIS A 486 -11.38 7.53 -14.56
C HIS A 486 -12.43 6.92 -13.63
N ARG A 487 -13.61 6.55 -14.18
CA ARG A 487 -14.78 6.06 -13.42
C ARG A 487 -14.53 4.78 -12.60
N MET A 488 -13.55 3.98 -12.97
CA MET A 488 -13.17 2.75 -12.27
C MET A 488 -12.17 2.97 -11.13
N PHE A 489 -11.75 4.22 -10.90
CA PHE A 489 -10.81 4.52 -9.83
C PHE A 489 -11.49 4.38 -8.46
N LYS A 490 -10.74 3.82 -7.48
CA LYS A 490 -11.20 3.65 -6.10
C LYS A 490 -10.39 4.53 -5.17
N PHE A 491 -11.09 5.23 -4.28
CA PHE A 491 -10.47 6.04 -3.24
C PHE A 491 -11.20 5.86 -1.91
N CYS A 492 -10.58 6.22 -0.83
CA CYS A 492 -11.19 6.11 0.51
C CYS A 492 -11.01 7.39 1.33
N LEU A 493 -11.94 7.58 2.26
CA LEU A 493 -11.77 8.47 3.40
C LEU A 493 -11.20 7.63 4.54
N LEU A 494 -9.96 7.88 4.90
CA LEU A 494 -9.24 7.18 5.97
C LEU A 494 -9.11 8.11 7.17
N THR A 495 -9.61 7.68 8.34
CA THR A 495 -9.45 8.41 9.61
C THR A 495 -8.71 7.56 10.63
N VAL A 496 -7.69 8.14 11.23
CA VAL A 496 -6.80 7.50 12.20
C VAL A 496 -6.65 8.39 13.43
N GLY A 497 -6.67 7.78 14.61
CA GLY A 497 -6.55 8.49 15.89
C GLY A 497 -5.27 8.13 16.65
N GLN A 498 -5.28 8.46 17.94
CA GLN A 498 -4.22 8.09 18.87
C GLN A 498 -4.17 6.57 19.07
N LYS A 499 -2.98 6.07 19.43
CA LYS A 499 -2.77 4.70 19.91
C LYS A 499 -3.65 4.39 21.12
N GLN A 500 -4.21 3.20 21.15
CA GLN A 500 -5.02 2.71 22.28
C GLN A 500 -4.58 1.30 22.69
N ASP A 501 -4.63 1.03 23.99
CA ASP A 501 -4.29 -0.30 24.53
C ASP A 501 -5.40 -1.31 24.30
N LYS A 502 -6.65 -0.85 24.18
CA LYS A 502 -7.82 -1.73 23.97
C LYS A 502 -8.23 -1.74 22.50
N PRO A 503 -8.72 -2.89 22.00
CA PRO A 503 -9.27 -2.98 20.65
C PRO A 503 -10.32 -1.90 20.40
N ARG A 504 -10.15 -1.16 19.31
CA ARG A 504 -11.09 -0.11 18.87
C ARG A 504 -12.14 -0.70 17.95
N GLU A 505 -13.35 -0.18 18.03
CA GLU A 505 -14.39 -0.37 17.03
C GLU A 505 -14.14 0.56 15.84
N VAL A 506 -13.96 -0.02 14.66
CA VAL A 506 -13.68 0.66 13.40
C VAL A 506 -14.94 0.71 12.57
N SER A 507 -15.32 1.89 12.09
CA SER A 507 -16.43 2.04 11.14
C SER A 507 -15.91 1.87 9.71
N GLY A 508 -16.53 0.97 8.94
CA GLY A 508 -16.15 0.67 7.57
C GLY A 508 -17.31 0.67 6.59
N GLY A 509 -17.01 0.95 5.33
CA GLY A 509 -17.93 0.80 4.21
C GLY A 509 -17.16 0.72 2.91
N PHE A 510 -17.52 -0.20 2.02
CA PHE A 510 -16.85 -0.41 0.75
C PHE A 510 -17.83 -0.38 -0.43
N TYR A 511 -17.29 -0.12 -1.62
CA TYR A 511 -18.08 -0.01 -2.86
C TYR A 511 -19.15 1.10 -2.79
N LEU A 512 -18.91 2.14 -2.00
CA LEU A 512 -19.79 3.30 -1.95
C LEU A 512 -19.63 4.08 -3.26
N THR A 513 -20.70 4.65 -3.80
CA THR A 513 -20.66 5.46 -5.02
C THR A 513 -21.16 6.87 -4.78
N ARG A 514 -21.83 7.09 -3.65
CA ARG A 514 -22.44 8.36 -3.25
C ARG A 514 -22.23 8.60 -1.76
N LEU A 515 -22.23 9.84 -1.36
CA LEU A 515 -22.00 10.21 0.05
C LEU A 515 -23.17 9.89 0.98
N ASP A 516 -24.40 9.89 0.47
CA ASP A 516 -25.59 9.48 1.24
C ASP A 516 -25.52 8.00 1.67
N HIS A 517 -24.71 7.18 1.00
CA HIS A 517 -24.43 5.81 1.43
C HIS A 517 -23.75 5.74 2.82
N LEU A 518 -23.07 6.81 3.25
CA LEU A 518 -22.49 6.87 4.61
C LEU A 518 -23.55 6.90 5.72
N LEU A 519 -24.80 7.27 5.38
CA LEU A 519 -25.94 7.29 6.29
C LEU A 519 -26.74 5.98 6.23
N ASP A 520 -26.43 5.07 5.32
CA ASP A 520 -27.13 3.80 5.15
C ASP A 520 -26.56 2.73 6.10
N PRO A 521 -27.30 2.32 7.14
CA PRO A 521 -26.82 1.34 8.11
C PRO A 521 -26.64 -0.05 7.52
N THR A 522 -27.19 -0.33 6.34
CA THR A 522 -26.98 -1.62 5.66
C THR A 522 -25.63 -1.69 4.97
N ARG A 523 -25.03 -0.54 4.62
CA ARG A 523 -23.71 -0.43 3.94
C ARG A 523 -22.57 -0.19 4.90
N ILE A 524 -22.84 0.48 6.02
CA ILE A 524 -21.82 0.80 7.01
C ILE A 524 -21.81 -0.28 8.08
N TYR A 525 -20.64 -0.83 8.34
CA TYR A 525 -20.43 -1.88 9.32
C TYR A 525 -19.38 -1.48 10.35
N LYS A 526 -19.37 -2.20 11.46
CA LYS A 526 -18.42 -2.02 12.55
C LYS A 526 -17.66 -3.31 12.79
N LEU A 527 -16.32 -3.21 12.82
CA LEU A 527 -15.40 -4.29 13.12
C LEU A 527 -14.46 -3.85 14.24
N LYS A 528 -14.09 -4.78 15.11
CA LYS A 528 -13.02 -4.53 16.06
C LYS A 528 -11.66 -4.71 15.35
N THR A 529 -10.64 -4.00 15.80
CA THR A 529 -9.28 -4.18 15.26
C THR A 529 -8.79 -5.64 15.35
N THR A 530 -9.31 -6.41 16.32
CA THR A 530 -9.07 -7.87 16.42
C THR A 530 -9.69 -8.67 15.27
N ASP A 531 -10.78 -8.20 14.68
CA ASP A 531 -11.44 -8.91 13.57
C ASP A 531 -10.61 -8.78 12.27
N PHE A 532 -9.83 -7.71 12.11
CA PHE A 532 -8.88 -7.58 10.99
C PHE A 532 -7.80 -8.68 11.05
N LYS A 533 -7.27 -8.95 12.25
CA LYS A 533 -6.30 -10.04 12.48
C LYS A 533 -6.91 -11.43 12.29
N LEU A 534 -8.18 -11.59 12.63
CA LEU A 534 -8.91 -12.82 12.42
C LEU A 534 -9.15 -13.10 10.93
N LEU A 535 -9.60 -12.07 10.18
CA LEU A 535 -9.97 -12.19 8.77
C LEU A 535 -8.75 -12.24 7.85
N ASN A 536 -7.71 -11.46 8.13
CA ASN A 536 -6.48 -11.33 7.34
C ASN A 536 -5.22 -11.46 8.23
N PRO A 537 -4.95 -12.64 8.81
CA PRO A 537 -3.88 -12.79 9.79
C PRO A 537 -2.48 -12.51 9.23
N ASN A 538 -2.21 -12.89 7.96
CA ASN A 538 -0.87 -12.77 7.36
C ASN A 538 -0.51 -11.33 6.98
N THR A 539 -1.50 -10.49 6.70
CA THR A 539 -1.28 -9.13 6.19
C THR A 539 -1.91 -8.06 7.02
N GLN A 540 -2.93 -8.42 7.80
CA GLN A 540 -3.78 -7.47 8.53
C GLN A 540 -4.38 -6.36 7.65
N THR A 541 -4.42 -6.56 6.33
CA THR A 541 -5.09 -5.65 5.39
C THR A 541 -6.58 -5.57 5.68
N CYS A 542 -7.22 -4.50 5.17
CA CYS A 542 -8.63 -4.28 5.42
C CYS A 542 -9.50 -5.36 4.76
N PRO A 543 -10.37 -6.04 5.50
CA PRO A 543 -11.39 -6.88 4.88
C PRO A 543 -12.44 -6.00 4.20
N VAL A 544 -12.92 -6.45 3.05
CA VAL A 544 -13.78 -5.68 2.15
C VAL A 544 -15.17 -6.29 2.16
N PHE A 545 -16.20 -5.53 2.57
CA PHE A 545 -17.58 -6.00 2.61
C PHE A 545 -18.53 -5.02 1.92
N ARG A 546 -19.55 -5.52 1.23
CA ARG A 546 -20.57 -4.70 0.57
C ARG A 546 -21.63 -4.23 1.54
N THR A 547 -21.97 -5.07 2.51
CA THR A 547 -23.04 -4.80 3.49
C THR A 547 -22.60 -5.12 4.91
N SER A 548 -23.29 -4.58 5.89
CA SER A 548 -23.09 -4.90 7.30
C SER A 548 -23.39 -6.38 7.59
N ARG A 549 -24.34 -7.00 6.86
CA ARG A 549 -24.64 -8.43 6.99
C ARG A 549 -23.52 -9.30 6.47
N ASP A 550 -22.89 -8.93 5.33
CA ASP A 550 -21.72 -9.62 4.81
C ASP A 550 -20.56 -9.60 5.81
N ALA A 551 -20.29 -8.45 6.42
CA ALA A 551 -19.26 -8.32 7.45
C ALA A 551 -19.53 -9.23 8.67
N MET A 552 -20.77 -9.24 9.15
CA MET A 552 -21.18 -10.07 10.29
C MET A 552 -21.10 -11.57 9.95
N LEU A 553 -21.61 -11.98 8.81
CA LEU A 553 -21.64 -13.38 8.38
C LEU A 553 -20.24 -13.91 8.10
N THR A 554 -19.41 -13.17 7.39
CA THR A 554 -18.01 -13.55 7.14
C THR A 554 -17.23 -13.64 8.44
N THR A 555 -17.39 -12.69 9.35
CA THR A 555 -16.74 -12.75 10.67
C THR A 555 -17.20 -13.98 11.47
N LYS A 556 -18.49 -14.35 11.40
CA LYS A 556 -19.04 -15.57 12.02
C LYS A 556 -18.34 -16.84 11.47
N ILE A 557 -18.16 -16.91 10.15
CA ILE A 557 -17.45 -18.02 9.48
C ILE A 557 -16.01 -18.10 9.98
N TYR A 558 -15.26 -17.00 9.98
CA TYR A 558 -13.85 -16.98 10.41
C TYR A 558 -13.64 -17.28 11.90
N ARG A 559 -14.61 -17.00 12.76
CA ARG A 559 -14.52 -17.37 14.19
C ARG A 559 -14.63 -18.87 14.43
N ARG A 560 -15.19 -19.62 13.48
CA ARG A 560 -15.36 -21.07 13.59
C ARG A 560 -14.25 -21.89 12.96
N CYS A 561 -13.49 -21.30 12.07
CA CYS A 561 -12.44 -21.95 11.29
C CYS A 561 -11.08 -21.28 11.45
N THR A 562 -10.07 -21.82 10.81
CA THR A 562 -8.74 -21.20 10.67
C THR A 562 -8.54 -20.73 9.22
N VAL A 563 -7.43 -20.04 8.96
CA VAL A 563 -6.98 -19.81 7.58
C VAL A 563 -6.18 -20.99 7.06
N LEU A 564 -6.17 -21.18 5.74
CA LEU A 564 -5.48 -22.32 5.09
C LEU A 564 -4.00 -22.41 5.48
N ILE A 565 -3.29 -21.28 5.43
CA ILE A 565 -1.90 -21.16 5.93
C ILE A 565 -1.77 -19.85 6.69
N ASN A 566 -1.34 -19.92 7.93
CA ASN A 566 -1.00 -18.75 8.73
C ASN A 566 0.54 -18.63 8.80
N ASP A 567 1.10 -17.72 7.99
CA ASP A 567 2.55 -17.51 7.88
C ASP A 567 3.17 -16.95 9.18
N ILE A 568 2.37 -16.26 10.02
CA ILE A 568 2.86 -15.67 11.29
C ILE A 568 3.01 -16.74 12.38
N THR A 569 2.04 -17.66 12.47
CA THR A 569 2.04 -18.73 13.47
C THR A 569 2.56 -20.06 12.93
N GLU A 570 2.98 -20.07 11.65
CA GLU A 570 3.45 -21.26 10.91
C GLU A 570 2.45 -22.42 10.90
N LYS A 571 1.15 -22.14 11.09
CA LYS A 571 0.10 -23.12 11.07
C LYS A 571 -0.34 -23.43 9.65
N ASN A 572 -0.31 -24.70 9.28
CA ASN A 572 -0.77 -25.24 8.01
C ASN A 572 -1.50 -26.58 8.28
N PRO A 573 -2.76 -26.55 8.71
CA PRO A 573 -3.46 -27.75 9.19
C PRO A 573 -3.66 -28.84 8.11
N TRP A 574 -3.68 -28.43 6.83
CA TRP A 574 -3.81 -29.35 5.70
C TRP A 574 -2.47 -29.76 5.09
N ASN A 575 -1.36 -29.24 5.61
CA ASN A 575 -0.01 -29.43 5.06
C ASN A 575 0.05 -29.14 3.55
N VAL A 576 -0.46 -27.97 3.16
CA VAL A 576 -0.59 -27.58 1.75
C VAL A 576 0.68 -26.88 1.27
N LYS A 577 1.11 -27.22 0.05
CA LYS A 577 2.12 -26.47 -0.71
C LYS A 577 1.56 -26.00 -2.03
N PHE A 578 2.02 -24.85 -2.49
CA PHE A 578 1.64 -24.29 -3.81
C PHE A 578 2.79 -24.40 -4.79
N ALA A 579 2.48 -24.70 -6.06
CA ALA A 579 3.44 -24.65 -7.14
C ALA A 579 2.83 -24.10 -8.45
N ARG A 580 3.68 -23.41 -9.21
CA ARG A 580 3.45 -23.14 -10.64
C ARG A 580 4.39 -24.03 -11.41
N MET A 581 3.85 -24.91 -12.23
CA MET A 581 4.66 -25.92 -12.90
C MET A 581 5.32 -25.35 -14.17
N PHE A 582 4.54 -24.68 -15.06
CA PHE A 582 5.06 -24.06 -16.28
C PHE A 582 4.60 -22.62 -16.42
N ASP A 583 5.49 -21.74 -16.85
CA ASP A 583 5.21 -20.33 -17.12
C ASP A 583 5.30 -20.03 -18.62
N MET A 584 4.28 -19.37 -19.17
CA MET A 584 4.19 -19.05 -20.60
C MET A 584 5.32 -18.14 -21.09
N SER A 585 5.86 -17.29 -20.20
CA SER A 585 6.92 -16.35 -20.55
C SER A 585 8.32 -17.00 -20.55
N ASN A 586 8.52 -18.00 -19.69
CA ASN A 586 9.84 -18.59 -19.45
C ASN A 586 9.97 -19.98 -20.11
N ASP A 587 8.87 -20.76 -20.18
CA ASP A 587 8.89 -22.17 -20.59
C ASP A 587 8.24 -22.40 -21.96
N SER A 588 7.78 -21.36 -22.67
CA SER A 588 7.06 -21.50 -23.95
C SER A 588 7.85 -22.26 -25.03
N TYR A 589 9.15 -22.33 -24.92
CA TYR A 589 10.02 -23.12 -25.84
C TYR A 589 9.80 -24.63 -25.72
N LEU A 590 9.23 -25.12 -24.61
CA LEU A 590 8.88 -26.51 -24.36
C LEU A 590 7.50 -26.87 -24.96
N PHE A 591 6.66 -25.88 -25.24
CA PHE A 591 5.28 -26.09 -25.62
C PHE A 591 5.19 -26.47 -27.12
N ARG A 592 4.43 -27.51 -27.41
CA ARG A 592 4.14 -27.99 -28.78
C ARG A 592 2.64 -28.00 -29.03
N THR A 593 2.22 -27.55 -30.18
CA THR A 593 0.84 -27.70 -30.66
C THR A 593 0.64 -29.04 -31.31
N TYR A 594 -0.62 -29.45 -31.49
CA TYR A 594 -0.99 -30.66 -32.22
C TYR A 594 -0.29 -30.71 -33.58
N SER A 595 -0.44 -29.66 -34.38
CA SER A 595 0.13 -29.59 -35.74
C SER A 595 1.66 -29.69 -35.76
N GLN A 596 2.35 -29.13 -34.77
CA GLN A 596 3.81 -29.23 -34.65
C GLN A 596 4.23 -30.69 -34.42
N LEU A 597 3.59 -31.36 -33.43
CA LEU A 597 3.92 -32.75 -33.10
C LEU A 597 3.63 -33.70 -34.27
N ILE A 598 2.49 -33.55 -34.96
CA ILE A 598 2.19 -34.35 -36.15
C ILE A 598 3.21 -34.12 -37.27
N ASN A 599 3.59 -32.86 -37.51
CA ASN A 599 4.60 -32.52 -38.53
C ASN A 599 6.00 -33.06 -38.18
N GLU A 600 6.32 -33.19 -36.88
CA GLU A 600 7.54 -33.81 -36.39
C GLU A 600 7.50 -35.35 -36.43
N GLY A 601 6.35 -35.93 -36.78
CA GLY A 601 6.15 -37.39 -36.93
C GLY A 601 5.78 -38.11 -35.63
N ALA A 602 5.18 -37.39 -34.69
CA ALA A 602 4.71 -37.97 -33.43
C ALA A 602 3.42 -38.80 -33.62
N GLU A 603 3.29 -39.89 -32.87
CA GLU A 603 2.11 -40.75 -32.84
C GLU A 603 1.21 -40.37 -31.65
N LEU A 604 -0.07 -40.04 -31.91
CA LEU A 604 -1.03 -39.76 -30.85
C LEU A 604 -1.64 -41.06 -30.30
N LYS A 605 -1.62 -41.22 -28.97
CA LYS A 605 -2.28 -42.30 -28.22
C LYS A 605 -3.11 -41.71 -27.08
N GLY A 606 -4.44 -41.76 -27.22
CA GLY A 606 -5.33 -40.99 -26.33
C GLY A 606 -5.10 -39.50 -26.51
N ASN A 607 -4.68 -38.81 -25.43
CA ASN A 607 -4.29 -37.39 -25.46
C ASN A 607 -2.77 -37.15 -25.31
N ARG A 608 -1.93 -38.19 -25.47
CA ARG A 608 -0.46 -38.12 -25.39
C ARG A 608 0.19 -38.38 -26.71
N PHE A 609 1.32 -37.74 -26.97
CA PHE A 609 2.13 -37.98 -28.14
C PHE A 609 3.42 -38.76 -27.81
N LEU A 610 3.77 -39.68 -28.70
CA LEU A 610 5.08 -40.37 -28.68
C LEU A 610 5.89 -39.89 -29.88
N LEU A 611 7.05 -39.28 -29.59
CA LEU A 611 8.03 -38.82 -30.59
C LEU A 611 9.44 -39.29 -30.21
N ASN A 612 10.07 -40.14 -31.03
CA ASN A 612 11.44 -40.59 -30.81
C ASN A 612 11.73 -41.09 -29.37
N ASN A 613 10.88 -41.91 -28.78
CA ASN A 613 10.89 -42.40 -27.42
C ASN A 613 10.64 -41.32 -26.33
N GLN A 614 10.33 -40.11 -26.70
CA GLN A 614 9.92 -39.06 -25.79
C GLN A 614 8.40 -38.99 -25.76
N ILE A 615 7.82 -38.95 -24.55
CA ILE A 615 6.39 -38.80 -24.34
C ILE A 615 6.12 -37.31 -24.14
N TYR A 616 5.13 -36.82 -24.87
CA TYR A 616 4.55 -35.48 -24.66
C TYR A 616 3.16 -35.64 -24.04
N VAL A 617 2.97 -35.03 -22.89
CA VAL A 617 1.75 -35.07 -22.11
C VAL A 617 0.95 -33.77 -22.27
N PRO A 618 -0.37 -33.79 -22.05
CA PRO A 618 -1.22 -32.59 -22.11
C PRO A 618 -0.72 -31.48 -21.20
N LEU A 619 -0.76 -30.22 -21.66
CA LEU A 619 -0.55 -29.04 -20.82
C LEU A 619 -1.92 -28.46 -20.41
N TYR A 620 -2.32 -28.70 -19.19
CA TYR A 620 -3.55 -28.14 -18.62
C TYR A 620 -3.46 -26.64 -18.40
N GLU A 621 -4.47 -25.92 -18.81
CA GLU A 621 -4.66 -24.50 -18.55
C GLU A 621 -5.86 -24.30 -17.61
N GLY A 622 -5.92 -23.18 -16.89
CA GLY A 622 -7.03 -22.89 -16.00
C GLY A 622 -8.42 -22.98 -16.65
N LYS A 623 -8.53 -22.74 -17.97
CA LYS A 623 -9.77 -22.87 -18.74
C LYS A 623 -10.24 -24.32 -18.92
N MET A 624 -9.37 -25.30 -18.70
CA MET A 624 -9.68 -26.72 -18.86
C MET A 624 -10.31 -27.35 -17.62
N ILE A 625 -10.35 -26.66 -16.49
CA ILE A 625 -10.91 -27.17 -15.24
C ILE A 625 -12.15 -26.37 -14.82
N TRP A 626 -13.09 -27.04 -14.16
CA TRP A 626 -14.25 -26.48 -13.48
C TRP A 626 -14.43 -27.17 -12.13
N LEU A 627 -15.43 -26.80 -11.35
CA LEU A 627 -15.69 -27.46 -10.07
C LEU A 627 -15.89 -28.96 -10.26
N TYR A 628 -15.05 -29.80 -9.64
CA TYR A 628 -15.07 -31.26 -9.72
C TYR A 628 -14.93 -31.81 -11.15
N ASN A 629 -14.43 -31.01 -12.09
CA ASN A 629 -14.35 -31.39 -13.51
C ASN A 629 -13.01 -30.94 -14.09
N HIS A 630 -12.15 -31.94 -14.40
CA HIS A 630 -10.88 -31.71 -15.09
C HIS A 630 -11.03 -31.72 -16.62
N HIS A 631 -12.18 -32.10 -17.15
CA HIS A 631 -12.50 -32.12 -18.58
C HIS A 631 -13.54 -31.05 -18.94
N TYR A 632 -13.29 -29.80 -18.60
CA TYR A 632 -14.20 -28.67 -18.86
C TYR A 632 -13.97 -28.01 -20.21
N ALA A 633 -12.80 -28.19 -20.83
CA ALA A 633 -12.49 -27.68 -22.16
C ALA A 633 -11.84 -28.78 -23.02
N ASP A 634 -12.19 -28.76 -24.31
CA ASP A 634 -11.69 -29.69 -25.30
C ASP A 634 -11.25 -28.90 -26.55
N TRP A 635 -9.95 -28.65 -26.67
CA TRP A 635 -9.43 -27.79 -27.70
C TRP A 635 -9.38 -28.48 -29.04
N PRO A 636 -9.72 -27.78 -30.19
CA PRO A 636 -9.65 -28.36 -31.50
C PRO A 636 -8.20 -28.68 -31.91
N THR A 637 -8.02 -29.79 -32.61
CA THR A 637 -6.71 -30.22 -33.10
C THR A 637 -6.30 -29.49 -34.39
N GLU A 638 -7.25 -28.84 -35.09
CA GLU A 638 -7.03 -28.10 -36.33
C GLU A 638 -7.53 -26.66 -36.23
N GLY A 639 -6.95 -25.79 -37.05
CA GLY A 639 -7.35 -24.37 -37.15
C GLY A 639 -6.68 -23.44 -36.16
N GLU A 640 -7.22 -22.22 -36.10
CA GLU A 640 -6.74 -21.20 -35.12
C GLU A 640 -7.36 -21.43 -33.75
N ARG A 641 -6.64 -21.02 -32.69
CA ARG A 641 -7.16 -21.13 -31.34
C ARG A 641 -8.43 -20.31 -31.14
N PRO A 642 -9.54 -20.91 -30.74
CA PRO A 642 -10.79 -20.18 -30.52
C PRO A 642 -10.66 -19.17 -29.36
N ASN A 643 -11.34 -18.02 -29.47
CA ASN A 643 -11.43 -17.04 -28.39
C ASN A 643 -12.35 -17.50 -27.25
N THR A 644 -13.38 -18.30 -27.58
CA THR A 644 -14.29 -18.93 -26.61
C THR A 644 -13.74 -20.29 -26.21
N VAL A 645 -13.97 -20.68 -24.96
CA VAL A 645 -13.57 -22.00 -24.43
C VAL A 645 -14.49 -23.06 -25.05
N PRO A 646 -13.97 -24.00 -25.87
CA PRO A 646 -14.78 -25.10 -26.40
C PRO A 646 -15.02 -26.10 -25.28
N THR A 647 -16.28 -26.39 -25.00
CA THR A 647 -16.68 -27.35 -23.96
C THR A 647 -17.04 -28.70 -24.61
N PRO A 648 -16.72 -29.83 -23.98
CA PRO A 648 -17.12 -31.14 -24.42
C PRO A 648 -18.64 -31.29 -24.40
N THR A 649 -19.17 -32.15 -25.26
CA THR A 649 -20.59 -32.52 -25.26
C THR A 649 -20.93 -33.43 -24.08
N LEU A 650 -22.22 -33.52 -23.71
CA LEU A 650 -22.67 -34.45 -22.67
C LEU A 650 -22.37 -35.93 -23.02
N GLU A 651 -22.34 -36.25 -24.29
CA GLU A 651 -22.00 -37.58 -24.79
C GLU A 651 -20.52 -37.93 -24.56
N GLN A 652 -19.63 -36.93 -24.77
CA GLN A 652 -18.20 -37.04 -24.44
C GLN A 652 -17.98 -37.17 -22.93
N LEU A 653 -18.59 -36.33 -22.11
CA LEU A 653 -18.49 -36.41 -20.65
C LEU A 653 -19.06 -37.72 -20.07
N ALA A 654 -20.06 -38.32 -20.73
CA ALA A 654 -20.63 -39.61 -20.33
C ALA A 654 -19.79 -40.82 -20.76
N ASN A 655 -18.81 -40.63 -21.66
CA ASN A 655 -17.88 -41.68 -22.07
C ASN A 655 -16.67 -41.71 -21.11
N PRO A 656 -16.50 -42.77 -20.29
CA PRO A 656 -15.42 -42.85 -19.31
C PRO A 656 -14.02 -42.96 -19.92
N TYR A 657 -13.90 -43.18 -21.23
CA TYR A 657 -12.63 -43.25 -21.96
C TYR A 657 -12.31 -41.99 -22.76
N ASP A 658 -13.20 -40.99 -22.74
CA ASP A 658 -12.94 -39.71 -23.39
C ASP A 658 -11.99 -38.87 -22.56
N THR A 659 -10.96 -38.30 -23.21
CA THR A 659 -9.88 -37.57 -22.53
C THR A 659 -9.78 -36.14 -23.05
N PRO A 660 -9.52 -35.13 -22.20
CA PRO A 660 -9.47 -33.75 -22.62
C PRO A 660 -8.32 -33.49 -23.61
N MET A 661 -8.59 -32.81 -24.69
CA MET A 661 -7.61 -32.36 -25.66
C MET A 661 -7.10 -30.97 -25.28
N PRO A 662 -5.78 -30.82 -25.00
CA PRO A 662 -5.18 -29.53 -24.68
C PRO A 662 -4.85 -28.75 -25.96
N TRP A 663 -4.52 -27.47 -25.83
CA TRP A 663 -3.94 -26.68 -26.92
C TRP A 663 -2.44 -26.93 -27.10
N TYR A 664 -1.74 -27.23 -26.00
CA TYR A 664 -0.30 -27.49 -25.94
C TYR A 664 0.00 -28.83 -25.27
N TRP A 665 1.13 -29.40 -25.66
CA TRP A 665 1.77 -30.55 -25.04
C TRP A 665 3.17 -30.19 -24.58
N VAL A 666 3.66 -30.84 -23.54
CA VAL A 666 5.00 -30.65 -22.93
C VAL A 666 5.68 -32.01 -22.75
N PRO A 667 7.03 -32.10 -22.79
CA PRO A 667 7.73 -33.33 -22.46
C PRO A 667 7.40 -33.83 -21.06
N GLN A 668 7.11 -35.11 -20.91
CA GLN A 668 6.80 -35.74 -19.61
C GLN A 668 8.00 -35.60 -18.65
N GLU A 669 9.22 -35.80 -19.13
CA GLU A 669 10.43 -35.63 -18.34
C GLU A 669 10.51 -34.27 -17.65
N GLU A 670 10.05 -33.23 -18.32
CA GLU A 670 9.99 -31.86 -17.75
C GLU A 670 8.93 -31.73 -16.64
N VAL A 671 7.84 -32.49 -16.73
CA VAL A 671 6.83 -32.58 -15.66
C VAL A 671 7.43 -33.30 -14.46
N ASP A 672 8.02 -34.45 -14.65
CA ASP A 672 8.61 -35.28 -13.58
C ASP A 672 9.69 -34.51 -12.82
N ASN A 673 10.57 -33.79 -13.54
CA ASN A 673 11.61 -32.96 -12.95
C ASN A 673 11.06 -31.82 -12.09
N ARG A 674 9.85 -31.31 -12.37
CA ARG A 674 9.23 -30.24 -11.58
C ARG A 674 8.48 -30.75 -10.35
N LEU A 675 8.29 -32.05 -10.25
CA LEU A 675 7.70 -32.73 -9.09
C LEU A 675 8.72 -33.16 -8.06
N ILE A 676 10.00 -32.93 -8.34
CA ILE A 676 11.11 -33.27 -7.47
C ILE A 676 11.92 -32.00 -7.16
N LYS A 677 12.30 -31.80 -5.91
CA LYS A 677 13.26 -30.75 -5.50
C LYS A 677 14.49 -31.39 -4.91
N THR A 678 15.65 -30.95 -5.37
CA THR A 678 16.94 -31.41 -4.86
C THR A 678 17.67 -30.28 -4.12
N ASP A 679 18.53 -30.65 -3.19
CA ASP A 679 19.50 -29.74 -2.56
C ASP A 679 20.67 -29.44 -3.51
N LYS A 680 21.64 -28.67 -3.04
CA LYS A 680 22.86 -28.32 -3.83
C LYS A 680 23.77 -29.53 -4.16
N ASP A 681 23.59 -30.59 -3.41
CA ASP A 681 24.38 -31.82 -3.53
C ASP A 681 23.63 -32.89 -4.37
N GLY A 682 22.43 -32.58 -4.86
CA GLY A 682 21.62 -33.47 -5.70
C GLY A 682 20.73 -34.45 -4.93
N ASN A 683 20.64 -34.34 -3.59
CA ASN A 683 19.75 -35.21 -2.81
C ASN A 683 18.30 -34.70 -2.91
N ILE A 684 17.34 -35.63 -3.04
CA ILE A 684 15.92 -35.29 -3.07
C ILE A 684 15.50 -34.79 -1.69
N ILE A 685 15.04 -33.54 -1.61
CA ILE A 685 14.51 -32.89 -0.40
C ILE A 685 12.99 -32.81 -0.38
N TRP A 686 12.38 -32.99 -1.53
CA TRP A 686 10.93 -33.07 -1.69
C TRP A 686 10.58 -33.74 -3.01
N GLU A 687 9.57 -34.59 -3.01
CA GLU A 687 9.00 -35.26 -4.14
C GLU A 687 7.48 -35.37 -3.94
N TRP A 688 6.71 -35.21 -5.03
CA TRP A 688 5.27 -35.46 -4.99
C TRP A 688 4.99 -36.94 -5.28
N PRO A 689 4.50 -37.73 -4.30
CA PRO A 689 4.39 -39.17 -4.44
C PRO A 689 3.06 -39.64 -5.06
N HIS A 690 2.08 -38.74 -5.21
CA HIS A 690 0.71 -39.10 -5.58
C HIS A 690 0.49 -39.04 -7.09
N LYS A 691 -0.46 -39.84 -7.59
CA LYS A 691 -0.84 -39.92 -9.00
C LYS A 691 -1.92 -38.87 -9.39
N TRP A 692 -1.96 -37.76 -8.73
CA TRP A 692 -2.95 -36.70 -8.96
C TRP A 692 -2.45 -35.37 -8.44
N PHE A 693 -3.08 -34.28 -8.93
CA PHE A 693 -2.89 -32.92 -8.42
C PHE A 693 -4.25 -32.31 -8.06
N ILE A 694 -4.27 -31.23 -7.29
CA ILE A 694 -5.39 -30.29 -7.26
C ILE A 694 -4.91 -29.01 -7.94
N GLY A 695 -5.64 -28.54 -8.96
CA GLY A 695 -5.39 -27.28 -9.62
C GLY A 695 -6.54 -26.30 -9.40
N TYR A 696 -6.22 -25.02 -9.17
CA TYR A 696 -7.24 -23.98 -9.15
C TYR A 696 -6.96 -22.88 -10.17
N ARG A 697 -8.02 -22.26 -10.71
CA ARG A 697 -7.93 -21.18 -11.69
C ARG A 697 -7.31 -19.92 -11.05
N CYS A 698 -6.27 -19.37 -11.68
CA CYS A 698 -5.64 -18.13 -11.26
C CYS A 698 -6.43 -16.88 -11.64
N ILE A 699 -7.27 -16.95 -12.69
CA ILE A 699 -8.09 -15.84 -13.16
C ILE A 699 -9.53 -16.08 -12.76
N ALA A 700 -10.03 -15.24 -11.85
CA ALA A 700 -11.39 -15.27 -11.35
C ALA A 700 -11.78 -13.91 -10.76
N ARG A 701 -13.07 -13.56 -10.88
CA ARG A 701 -13.60 -12.31 -10.33
C ARG A 701 -14.70 -12.61 -9.32
N SER A 702 -14.88 -11.72 -8.36
CA SER A 702 -15.96 -11.82 -7.37
C SER A 702 -17.37 -11.78 -7.96
N VAL A 703 -17.51 -11.35 -9.22
CA VAL A 703 -18.79 -11.27 -9.97
C VAL A 703 -19.00 -12.45 -10.93
N ASP A 704 -18.03 -13.37 -11.03
CA ASP A 704 -18.18 -14.58 -11.85
C ASP A 704 -19.13 -15.58 -11.18
N LEU A 705 -19.68 -16.54 -11.95
CA LEU A 705 -20.57 -17.58 -11.41
C LEU A 705 -19.97 -18.30 -10.19
N ARG A 706 -18.69 -18.62 -10.26
CA ARG A 706 -17.88 -19.13 -9.15
C ARG A 706 -16.56 -18.35 -9.10
N THR A 707 -16.17 -17.96 -7.91
CA THR A 707 -14.94 -17.17 -7.69
C THR A 707 -13.74 -18.07 -7.49
N PHE A 708 -13.92 -19.22 -6.82
CA PHE A 708 -12.86 -20.19 -6.64
C PHE A 708 -13.21 -21.50 -7.35
N ILE A 709 -12.45 -21.83 -8.37
CA ILE A 709 -12.70 -22.98 -9.23
C ILE A 709 -11.49 -23.89 -9.13
N LEU A 710 -11.72 -25.12 -8.67
CA LEU A 710 -10.68 -26.12 -8.51
C LEU A 710 -11.20 -27.52 -8.86
N SER A 711 -10.27 -28.37 -9.26
CA SER A 711 -10.55 -29.77 -9.63
C SER A 711 -9.32 -30.64 -9.33
N PRO A 712 -9.48 -31.95 -9.09
CA PRO A 712 -8.37 -32.87 -9.22
C PRO A 712 -7.94 -32.88 -10.71
N ILE A 713 -6.66 -33.11 -10.95
CA ILE A 713 -6.02 -33.18 -12.27
C ILE A 713 -5.16 -34.44 -12.28
N PRO A 714 -5.15 -35.25 -13.35
CA PRO A 714 -4.29 -36.43 -13.43
C PRO A 714 -2.79 -36.07 -13.37
N ASP A 715 -1.96 -36.93 -12.82
CA ASP A 715 -0.49 -36.74 -12.68
C ASP A 715 0.24 -36.71 -14.02
N ALA A 716 -0.30 -37.39 -14.99
CA ALA A 716 0.32 -37.53 -16.31
C ALA A 716 0.00 -36.34 -17.23
N CYS A 717 0.18 -35.13 -16.73
CA CYS A 717 0.02 -33.88 -17.47
C CYS A 717 0.88 -32.75 -16.89
N GLY A 718 1.25 -31.78 -17.74
CA GLY A 718 1.79 -30.51 -17.29
C GLY A 718 0.69 -29.54 -16.90
N VAL A 719 0.98 -28.54 -16.06
CA VAL A 719 0.03 -27.51 -15.66
C VAL A 719 0.62 -26.12 -15.87
N GLY A 720 -0.02 -25.33 -16.73
CA GLY A 720 0.39 -23.98 -17.06
C GLY A 720 0.03 -22.96 -15.96
N HIS A 721 0.70 -21.82 -15.96
CA HIS A 721 0.59 -20.78 -14.91
C HIS A 721 -0.83 -20.21 -14.70
N SER A 722 -1.76 -20.44 -15.62
CA SER A 722 -3.17 -20.04 -15.46
C SER A 722 -3.95 -20.94 -14.49
N ALA A 723 -3.36 -22.07 -14.09
CA ALA A 723 -3.79 -22.89 -12.98
C ALA A 723 -2.64 -23.07 -11.99
N THR A 724 -2.87 -22.77 -10.70
CA THR A 724 -1.88 -23.02 -9.65
C THR A 724 -2.15 -24.38 -9.02
N LEU A 725 -1.09 -25.16 -8.80
CA LEU A 725 -1.16 -26.45 -8.11
C LEU A 725 -1.21 -26.26 -6.60
N LEU A 726 -2.02 -27.08 -5.96
CA LEU A 726 -2.21 -27.18 -4.52
C LEU A 726 -1.93 -28.63 -4.11
N PHE A 727 -0.74 -28.85 -3.54
CA PHE A 727 -0.31 -30.16 -3.06
C PHE A 727 -0.77 -30.36 -1.61
N VAL A 728 -1.59 -31.37 -1.34
CA VAL A 728 -2.05 -31.73 0.00
C VAL A 728 -1.23 -32.92 0.48
N GLU A 729 -0.16 -32.65 1.24
CA GLU A 729 0.81 -33.67 1.67
C GLU A 729 0.28 -34.62 2.77
N ARG A 730 -0.99 -34.46 3.18
CA ARG A 730 -1.64 -35.33 4.15
C ARG A 730 -2.24 -36.60 3.51
N GLY A 731 -2.31 -36.71 2.21
CA GLY A 731 -2.85 -37.84 1.48
C GLY A 731 -4.07 -37.53 0.62
N THR A 732 -4.61 -38.54 -0.01
CA THR A 732 -5.65 -38.46 -1.02
C THR A 732 -7.03 -38.22 -0.40
N MET A 733 -7.38 -38.89 0.68
CA MET A 733 -8.63 -38.66 1.41
C MET A 733 -8.71 -37.25 2.01
N PRO A 734 -7.70 -36.73 2.71
CA PRO A 734 -7.66 -35.30 3.09
C PRO A 734 -7.75 -34.35 1.90
N GLY A 735 -7.13 -34.69 0.76
CA GLY A 735 -7.25 -33.94 -0.49
C GLY A 735 -8.69 -33.84 -0.99
N ALA A 736 -9.44 -34.95 -0.95
CA ALA A 736 -10.86 -34.99 -1.31
C ALA A 736 -11.73 -34.13 -0.36
N LEU A 737 -11.47 -34.19 0.94
CA LEU A 737 -12.17 -33.36 1.94
C LEU A 737 -11.92 -31.86 1.71
N LEU A 738 -10.68 -31.49 1.47
CA LEU A 738 -10.29 -30.10 1.19
C LEU A 738 -10.94 -29.62 -0.11
N LEU A 739 -10.92 -30.43 -1.17
CA LEU A 739 -11.55 -30.14 -2.46
C LEU A 739 -13.06 -29.89 -2.29
N GLY A 740 -13.77 -30.74 -1.57
CA GLY A 740 -15.20 -30.59 -1.31
C GLY A 740 -15.50 -29.31 -0.55
N MET A 741 -14.73 -29.01 0.50
CA MET A 741 -14.86 -27.79 1.28
C MET A 741 -14.63 -26.53 0.43
N MET A 742 -13.52 -26.48 -0.30
CA MET A 742 -13.15 -25.32 -1.10
C MET A 742 -14.03 -25.12 -2.35
N SER A 743 -14.80 -26.14 -2.74
CA SER A 743 -15.79 -26.07 -3.81
C SER A 743 -17.18 -25.64 -3.33
N SER A 744 -17.43 -25.58 -2.02
CA SER A 744 -18.74 -25.26 -1.46
C SER A 744 -19.13 -23.79 -1.69
N LEU A 745 -20.44 -23.51 -1.74
CA LEU A 745 -20.99 -22.15 -1.87
C LEU A 745 -20.63 -21.26 -0.68
N VAL A 746 -20.58 -21.83 0.53
CA VAL A 746 -20.19 -21.08 1.75
C VAL A 746 -18.75 -20.62 1.65
N PHE A 747 -17.85 -21.48 1.19
CA PHE A 747 -16.46 -21.12 0.95
C PHE A 747 -16.35 -20.04 -0.15
N ASP A 748 -17.01 -20.22 -1.28
CA ASP A 748 -17.05 -19.28 -2.40
C ASP A 748 -17.60 -17.91 -1.96
N TYR A 749 -18.66 -17.88 -1.13
CA TYR A 749 -19.18 -16.65 -0.53
C TYR A 749 -18.13 -15.92 0.32
N ALA A 750 -17.44 -16.63 1.21
CA ALA A 750 -16.45 -16.02 2.09
C ALA A 750 -15.26 -15.43 1.33
N ILE A 751 -14.80 -16.08 0.26
CA ILE A 751 -13.68 -15.58 -0.53
C ILE A 751 -14.06 -14.43 -1.46
N ARG A 752 -15.32 -14.34 -1.93
CA ARG A 752 -15.82 -13.21 -2.72
C ARG A 752 -15.66 -11.88 -1.99
N GLN A 753 -15.74 -11.90 -0.68
CA GLN A 753 -15.53 -10.73 0.17
C GLN A 753 -14.06 -10.27 0.23
N LYS A 754 -13.12 -11.09 -0.25
CA LYS A 754 -11.67 -10.77 -0.23
C LYS A 754 -11.10 -10.46 -1.60
N VAL A 755 -11.71 -10.95 -2.66
CA VAL A 755 -11.19 -10.83 -4.02
C VAL A 755 -11.67 -9.53 -4.63
N GLY A 756 -10.80 -8.51 -4.62
CA GLY A 756 -11.07 -7.22 -5.25
C GLY A 756 -10.56 -7.07 -6.69
N GLY A 757 -9.81 -8.06 -7.21
CA GLY A 757 -9.18 -8.05 -8.53
C GLY A 757 -9.60 -9.21 -9.42
N ILE A 758 -8.81 -9.49 -10.44
CA ILE A 758 -9.02 -10.57 -11.41
C ILE A 758 -8.07 -11.77 -11.22
N ASN A 759 -7.13 -11.65 -10.27
CA ASN A 759 -6.12 -12.69 -10.03
C ASN A 759 -6.29 -13.33 -8.66
N MET A 760 -6.44 -14.64 -8.65
CA MET A 760 -6.47 -15.51 -7.46
C MET A 760 -5.04 -15.89 -7.06
N SER A 761 -4.30 -14.95 -6.46
CA SER A 761 -2.92 -15.21 -6.03
C SER A 761 -2.87 -16.09 -4.78
N THR A 762 -1.77 -16.82 -4.60
CA THR A 762 -1.52 -17.66 -3.41
C THR A 762 -1.59 -16.87 -2.11
N PHE A 763 -1.27 -15.58 -2.15
CA PHE A 763 -1.40 -14.63 -1.07
C PHE A 763 -2.85 -14.55 -0.52
N PHE A 764 -3.86 -14.49 -1.39
CA PHE A 764 -5.27 -14.55 -0.97
C PHE A 764 -5.65 -15.94 -0.49
N VAL A 765 -5.25 -16.98 -1.24
CA VAL A 765 -5.65 -18.37 -0.96
C VAL A 765 -5.18 -18.84 0.41
N LYS A 766 -3.99 -18.48 0.84
CA LYS A 766 -3.48 -18.76 2.20
C LYS A 766 -4.41 -18.26 3.31
N GLN A 767 -5.12 -17.16 3.09
CA GLN A 767 -5.99 -16.53 4.08
C GLN A 767 -7.47 -16.93 3.97
N PHE A 768 -7.80 -17.92 3.13
CA PHE A 768 -9.17 -18.41 3.02
C PHE A 768 -9.59 -19.25 4.22
N PRO A 769 -10.87 -19.14 4.65
CA PRO A 769 -11.35 -19.81 5.85
C PRO A 769 -11.54 -21.31 5.61
N VAL A 770 -10.79 -22.13 6.30
CA VAL A 770 -10.87 -23.59 6.21
C VAL A 770 -11.16 -24.22 7.56
N LEU A 771 -12.04 -25.21 7.60
CA LEU A 771 -12.16 -26.12 8.74
C LEU A 771 -10.89 -26.97 8.78
N THR A 772 -10.45 -27.36 9.97
CA THR A 772 -9.32 -28.29 10.06
C THR A 772 -9.75 -29.73 9.73
N PRO A 773 -8.83 -30.61 9.32
CA PRO A 773 -9.14 -32.02 9.13
C PRO A 773 -9.88 -32.63 10.34
N GLU A 774 -9.40 -32.32 11.55
CA GLU A 774 -9.96 -32.85 12.81
C GLU A 774 -11.41 -32.34 13.06
N GLN A 775 -11.73 -31.12 12.65
CA GLN A 775 -13.11 -30.58 12.72
C GLN A 775 -14.06 -31.35 11.81
N ILE A 776 -13.60 -31.71 10.59
CA ILE A 776 -14.41 -32.49 9.66
C ILE A 776 -14.57 -33.92 10.12
N THR A 777 -13.49 -34.60 10.51
CA THR A 777 -13.51 -35.99 10.95
C THR A 777 -14.38 -36.15 12.21
N SER A 778 -14.24 -35.26 13.19
CA SER A 778 -15.05 -35.30 14.42
C SER A 778 -16.53 -34.95 14.22
N SER A 779 -16.90 -34.40 13.08
CA SER A 779 -18.29 -34.01 12.80
C SER A 779 -19.22 -35.16 12.43
N GLY A 780 -18.67 -36.28 12.02
CA GLY A 780 -19.42 -37.42 11.47
C GLY A 780 -19.85 -37.28 10.01
N TYR A 781 -19.49 -36.19 9.34
CA TYR A 781 -19.82 -35.96 7.93
C TYR A 781 -18.69 -36.35 6.96
N GLU A 782 -17.52 -36.77 7.46
CA GLU A 782 -16.35 -37.13 6.64
C GLU A 782 -16.69 -38.12 5.53
N ARG A 783 -17.30 -39.27 5.90
CA ARG A 783 -17.77 -40.28 4.94
C ARG A 783 -18.65 -39.67 3.86
N GLY A 784 -19.68 -38.91 4.26
CA GLY A 784 -20.65 -38.34 3.32
C GLY A 784 -20.02 -37.33 2.37
N ILE A 785 -18.97 -36.62 2.80
CA ILE A 785 -18.21 -35.69 1.93
C ILE A 785 -17.37 -36.47 0.92
N VAL A 786 -16.57 -37.44 1.38
CA VAL A 786 -15.70 -38.25 0.51
C VAL A 786 -16.50 -38.98 -0.58
N GLU A 787 -17.59 -39.64 -0.21
CA GLU A 787 -18.44 -40.39 -1.16
C GLU A 787 -19.02 -39.49 -2.26
N ARG A 788 -19.43 -38.24 -1.93
CA ARG A 788 -19.97 -37.29 -2.90
C ARG A 788 -18.89 -36.66 -3.78
N VAL A 789 -17.78 -36.29 -3.18
CA VAL A 789 -16.65 -35.74 -3.93
C VAL A 789 -16.11 -36.74 -4.94
N THR A 790 -16.01 -38.01 -4.54
CA THR A 790 -15.58 -39.10 -5.41
C THR A 790 -16.51 -39.26 -6.59
N ARG A 791 -17.83 -39.29 -6.37
CA ARG A 791 -18.84 -39.41 -7.44
C ARG A 791 -18.84 -38.20 -8.37
N LEU A 792 -18.50 -37.02 -7.89
CA LEU A 792 -18.39 -35.81 -8.71
C LEU A 792 -17.10 -35.76 -9.54
N CYS A 793 -16.00 -36.29 -9.05
CA CYS A 793 -14.67 -36.15 -9.67
C CYS A 793 -14.31 -37.30 -10.60
N TRP A 794 -14.65 -38.55 -10.21
CA TRP A 794 -14.27 -39.74 -10.97
C TRP A 794 -15.35 -40.16 -11.95
N PHE A 795 -15.38 -39.52 -13.12
CA PHE A 795 -16.31 -39.79 -14.21
C PHE A 795 -15.62 -40.35 -15.47
N ASN A 796 -14.28 -40.42 -15.46
CA ASN A 796 -13.49 -41.07 -16.50
C ASN A 796 -12.20 -41.66 -15.93
N HIS A 797 -11.54 -42.51 -16.72
CA HIS A 797 -10.33 -43.22 -16.33
C HIS A 797 -9.04 -42.38 -16.18
N ASP A 798 -9.07 -41.11 -16.53
CA ASP A 798 -7.90 -40.22 -16.34
C ASP A 798 -7.51 -40.07 -14.85
N LEU A 799 -8.48 -40.19 -13.92
CA LEU A 799 -8.29 -40.10 -12.47
C LEU A 799 -8.29 -41.48 -11.75
N ASP A 800 -8.02 -42.60 -12.46
CA ASP A 800 -7.93 -43.92 -11.82
C ASP A 800 -6.87 -43.95 -10.71
N GLY A 801 -5.70 -43.30 -10.95
CA GLY A 801 -4.64 -43.22 -9.93
C GLY A 801 -5.10 -42.52 -8.64
N TRP A 802 -5.89 -41.44 -8.78
CA TRP A 802 -6.50 -40.77 -7.61
C TRP A 802 -7.49 -41.67 -6.89
N MET A 803 -8.29 -42.42 -7.63
CA MET A 803 -9.27 -43.32 -7.06
C MET A 803 -8.66 -44.57 -6.40
N GLU A 804 -7.59 -45.14 -6.97
CA GLU A 804 -6.82 -46.22 -6.37
C GLU A 804 -6.30 -45.86 -4.97
N GLU A 805 -5.60 -44.74 -4.89
CA GLU A 805 -5.07 -44.21 -3.63
C GLU A 805 -6.19 -43.88 -2.62
N LEU A 806 -7.31 -43.33 -3.07
CA LEU A 806 -8.43 -43.02 -2.21
C LEU A 806 -9.06 -44.29 -1.58
N ARG A 807 -9.16 -45.40 -2.36
CA ARG A 807 -9.63 -46.70 -1.84
C ARG A 807 -8.68 -47.30 -0.83
N GLU A 808 -7.38 -47.10 -0.97
CA GLU A 808 -6.37 -47.57 -0.01
C GLU A 808 -6.45 -46.80 1.32
N GLU A 809 -6.74 -45.51 1.26
CA GLU A 809 -6.79 -44.65 2.46
C GLU A 809 -8.14 -44.68 3.17
N CYS A 810 -9.24 -44.89 2.44
CA CYS A 810 -10.59 -44.83 3.04
C CYS A 810 -10.95 -46.11 3.78
N PRO A 811 -11.72 -46.03 4.90
CA PRO A 811 -12.32 -47.16 5.56
C PRO A 811 -13.18 -48.00 4.60
N ALA A 812 -13.14 -49.34 4.77
CA ALA A 812 -13.85 -50.29 3.90
C ALA A 812 -15.38 -50.12 3.88
N GLU A 813 -15.95 -49.46 4.87
CA GLU A 813 -17.38 -49.15 4.94
C GLU A 813 -17.83 -47.96 4.11
N TYR A 814 -16.89 -47.23 3.46
CA TYR A 814 -17.25 -46.12 2.57
C TYR A 814 -17.80 -46.69 1.26
N ASP A 815 -18.93 -46.09 0.81
CA ASP A 815 -19.58 -46.46 -0.44
C ASP A 815 -18.93 -45.74 -1.63
N LEU A 816 -17.73 -46.21 -2.00
CA LEU A 816 -16.98 -45.71 -3.14
C LEU A 816 -17.38 -46.47 -4.43
N PRO A 817 -17.54 -45.74 -5.60
CA PRO A 817 -17.91 -46.38 -6.87
C PRO A 817 -16.81 -47.34 -7.34
N GLU A 818 -17.21 -48.46 -7.97
CA GLU A 818 -16.27 -49.45 -8.51
C GLU A 818 -15.75 -49.07 -9.89
N GLU A 819 -16.57 -48.32 -10.67
CA GLU A 819 -16.32 -47.87 -12.02
C GLU A 819 -16.55 -46.35 -12.12
N PRO A 820 -15.97 -45.63 -13.10
CA PRO A 820 -16.23 -44.22 -13.31
C PRO A 820 -17.73 -43.90 -13.38
N VAL A 821 -18.14 -42.85 -12.68
CA VAL A 821 -19.55 -42.50 -12.53
C VAL A 821 -20.02 -41.80 -13.82
N ILE A 822 -21.04 -42.35 -14.46
CA ILE A 822 -21.62 -41.78 -15.69
C ILE A 822 -22.09 -40.34 -15.40
N TRP A 823 -21.70 -39.41 -16.29
CA TRP A 823 -22.06 -38.01 -16.15
C TRP A 823 -23.57 -37.81 -16.25
N ASP A 824 -24.15 -37.26 -15.20
CA ASP A 824 -25.56 -36.84 -15.14
C ASP A 824 -25.66 -35.51 -14.43
N GLU A 825 -26.05 -34.44 -15.14
CA GLU A 825 -26.08 -33.08 -14.57
C GLU A 825 -27.06 -32.95 -13.40
N GLY A 826 -28.22 -33.63 -13.47
CA GLY A 826 -29.22 -33.61 -12.42
C GLY A 826 -28.70 -34.23 -11.12
N GLN A 827 -28.10 -35.41 -11.21
CA GLN A 827 -27.55 -36.12 -10.07
C GLN A 827 -26.32 -35.39 -9.50
N ARG A 828 -25.47 -34.81 -10.36
CA ARG A 828 -24.32 -33.99 -9.93
C ARG A 828 -24.78 -32.74 -9.15
N ALA A 829 -25.84 -32.09 -9.62
CA ALA A 829 -26.42 -30.95 -8.91
C ALA A 829 -26.93 -31.31 -7.50
N VAL A 830 -27.55 -32.50 -7.35
CA VAL A 830 -27.99 -33.02 -6.03
C VAL A 830 -26.79 -33.21 -5.12
N TRP A 831 -25.72 -33.91 -5.57
CA TRP A 831 -24.53 -34.12 -4.73
C TRP A 831 -23.83 -32.82 -4.34
N GLN A 832 -23.78 -31.83 -5.24
CA GLN A 832 -23.23 -30.50 -4.94
C GLN A 832 -24.08 -29.78 -3.90
N ALA A 833 -25.41 -29.79 -4.02
CA ALA A 833 -26.31 -29.18 -3.05
C ALA A 833 -26.22 -29.84 -1.65
N GLU A 834 -26.07 -31.16 -1.60
CA GLU A 834 -25.85 -31.90 -0.35
C GLU A 834 -24.52 -31.52 0.29
N LEU A 835 -23.42 -31.38 -0.49
CA LEU A 835 -22.13 -30.87 0.01
C LEU A 835 -22.26 -29.44 0.52
N ASP A 836 -22.96 -28.55 -0.20
CA ASP A 836 -23.20 -27.18 0.22
C ASP A 836 -23.96 -27.13 1.56
N ALA A 837 -24.97 -28.00 1.76
CA ALA A 837 -25.70 -28.09 3.01
C ALA A 837 -24.83 -28.64 4.15
N ILE A 838 -24.00 -29.63 3.90
CA ILE A 838 -23.05 -30.20 4.88
C ILE A 838 -22.08 -29.09 5.32
N PHE A 839 -21.45 -28.39 4.37
CA PHE A 839 -20.48 -27.36 4.74
C PHE A 839 -21.14 -26.14 5.37
N ALA A 840 -22.37 -25.75 4.97
CA ALA A 840 -23.12 -24.73 5.69
C ALA A 840 -23.31 -25.10 7.17
N HIS A 841 -23.67 -26.35 7.46
CA HIS A 841 -23.79 -26.86 8.83
C HIS A 841 -22.44 -26.86 9.57
N LEU A 842 -21.37 -27.34 8.93
CA LEU A 842 -20.02 -27.39 9.52
C LEU A 842 -19.47 -26.01 9.84
N TYR A 843 -19.72 -25.01 8.98
CA TYR A 843 -19.38 -23.61 9.24
C TYR A 843 -20.32 -22.93 10.27
N GLY A 844 -21.31 -23.63 10.79
CA GLY A 844 -22.24 -23.16 11.83
C GLY A 844 -23.23 -22.13 11.32
N LEU A 845 -23.61 -22.20 10.05
CA LEU A 845 -24.61 -21.34 9.44
C LEU A 845 -26.02 -21.83 9.73
N THR A 846 -26.94 -20.90 9.85
CA THR A 846 -28.38 -21.20 9.92
C THR A 846 -28.97 -21.32 8.52
N THR A 847 -30.17 -21.86 8.42
CA THR A 847 -30.93 -21.90 7.15
C THR A 847 -31.14 -20.49 6.59
N GLU A 848 -31.35 -19.49 7.45
CA GLU A 848 -31.49 -18.08 7.02
C GLU A 848 -30.17 -17.51 6.47
N ASP A 849 -29.03 -17.87 7.08
CA ASP A 849 -27.72 -17.48 6.58
C ASP A 849 -27.48 -18.07 5.20
N LEU A 850 -27.81 -19.37 5.00
CA LEU A 850 -27.66 -20.03 3.71
C LEU A 850 -28.62 -19.44 2.64
N ARG A 851 -29.87 -19.12 3.02
CA ARG A 851 -30.79 -18.42 2.13
C ARG A 851 -30.25 -17.07 1.72
N TYR A 852 -29.67 -16.31 2.64
CA TYR A 852 -29.01 -15.03 2.33
C TYR A 852 -27.83 -15.22 1.37
N ILE A 853 -27.02 -16.25 1.55
CA ILE A 853 -25.92 -16.56 0.64
C ILE A 853 -26.41 -16.88 -0.77
N LEU A 854 -27.50 -17.68 -0.87
CA LEU A 854 -28.06 -18.12 -2.15
C LEU A 854 -28.88 -17.03 -2.87
N ASP A 855 -29.71 -16.33 -2.12
CA ASP A 855 -30.57 -15.27 -2.63
C ASP A 855 -30.77 -14.15 -1.58
N PRO A 856 -29.89 -13.12 -1.59
CA PRO A 856 -30.00 -12.02 -0.63
C PRO A 856 -31.35 -11.31 -0.66
N GLU A 857 -32.01 -11.19 -1.85
CA GLU A 857 -33.33 -10.53 -1.96
C GLU A 857 -34.46 -11.30 -1.26
N ASP A 858 -34.33 -12.62 -1.16
CA ASP A 858 -35.29 -13.45 -0.43
C ASP A 858 -35.29 -13.18 1.09
N VAL A 859 -34.17 -12.69 1.62
CA VAL A 859 -34.03 -12.40 3.05
C VAL A 859 -34.15 -10.91 3.36
N CYS A 860 -33.59 -10.05 2.51
CA CYS A 860 -33.50 -8.61 2.73
C CYS A 860 -34.53 -7.79 1.94
N GLY A 861 -35.31 -8.42 1.04
CA GLY A 861 -36.26 -7.75 0.16
C GLY A 861 -35.67 -7.18 -1.13
N LYS A 862 -36.54 -6.72 -2.04
CA LYS A 862 -36.13 -6.20 -3.34
C LYS A 862 -35.20 -5.00 -3.21
N GLY A 863 -34.13 -5.00 -3.98
CA GLY A 863 -33.12 -3.95 -3.97
C GLY A 863 -31.98 -4.16 -2.96
N CYS A 864 -31.90 -5.34 -2.35
CA CYS A 864 -30.75 -5.73 -1.55
C CYS A 864 -29.46 -5.64 -2.41
N ILE A 865 -28.43 -5.00 -1.85
CA ILE A 865 -27.27 -4.53 -2.59
C ILE A 865 -26.27 -5.66 -2.98
N ASN A 866 -26.60 -6.91 -2.75
CA ASN A 866 -25.67 -8.00 -3.05
C ASN A 866 -25.79 -8.44 -4.51
N GLU A 867 -25.02 -7.82 -5.39
CA GLU A 867 -24.93 -8.20 -6.81
C GLU A 867 -24.29 -9.59 -7.05
N THR A 868 -23.68 -10.16 -6.04
CA THR A 868 -22.77 -11.31 -6.16
C THR A 868 -23.48 -12.58 -6.59
N PHE A 869 -24.74 -12.79 -6.21
CA PHE A 869 -25.54 -13.98 -6.55
C PHE A 869 -26.67 -13.72 -7.56
N ARG A 870 -26.91 -12.46 -7.91
CA ARG A 870 -27.89 -12.09 -8.95
C ARG A 870 -27.62 -12.79 -10.27
N VAL A 871 -26.36 -12.98 -10.63
CA VAL A 871 -25.95 -13.68 -11.86
C VAL A 871 -26.28 -15.17 -11.82
N LEU A 872 -26.21 -15.82 -10.64
CA LEU A 872 -26.66 -17.21 -10.46
C LEU A 872 -28.18 -17.31 -10.70
N LYS A 873 -28.96 -16.43 -10.03
CA LYS A 873 -30.42 -16.40 -10.17
C LYS A 873 -30.89 -16.09 -11.59
N GLU A 874 -30.25 -15.13 -12.28
CA GLU A 874 -30.60 -14.78 -13.67
C GLU A 874 -30.28 -15.90 -14.66
N ARG A 875 -29.30 -16.77 -14.38
CA ARG A 875 -29.01 -17.96 -15.22
C ARG A 875 -29.93 -19.12 -14.93
N GLU A 876 -30.34 -19.33 -13.68
CA GLU A 876 -31.33 -20.38 -13.33
C GLU A 876 -32.73 -20.04 -13.83
N LEU A 877 -33.03 -18.75 -14.05
CA LEU A 877 -34.30 -18.29 -14.62
C LEU A 877 -34.31 -18.24 -16.17
N ARG A 878 -33.18 -18.46 -16.85
CA ARG A 878 -33.02 -18.62 -18.31
C ARG A 878 -32.89 -20.08 -18.70
#